data_2b96219f2b71a2502061a4f2cb01dd55
#
_entry.id   2b96219f2b71a2502061a4f2cb01dd55
#
_cell.length_a   1.000
_cell.length_b   1.000
_cell.length_c   1.000
_cell.angle_alpha   90.00
_cell.angle_beta   90.00
_cell.angle_gamma   90.00
#
_symmetry.space_group_name_H-M   'P 1'
#
loop_
_entity.id
_entity.type
_entity.pdbx_description
1 polymer ?
#
loop_
_entity_poly.entity_id
_entity_poly.type
_entity_poly.pdbx_seq_one_letter_code
_entity_poly.pdbx_strand_id
1 'polypeptide(L)'
;MRSGLVVTCLAWMSLLAPAAEEPQAIRLPVTRDTWFSNVGTEADANLGGSPRLKLKSIQEMALVDIEPAKLLGRTVRSATLHLRSNGVPILKRVTVGSFGAEWFEGTAPSYEPQAGSSTHNHRKHPDIPWTVPGSDLCAVMLGQGGTTWRMSDATPPDAKGWQAIAVDPLIVGLRVARLSEGFLLYDDTGNEWTRDGEKFSREGFPNRFVSSKDSNSSSAPYFSIVLGPVDNQPPATPGALRVEEANLPAGEAMFSWTSPLDSGPAGTVGFLATLDGRTLPHYHVPLAKEPGSPIRMHLRDVAPSGKGPAELTVRAVDAAGNVGPPAKISFEASSRVAAPLPGVAPVVHQGNAPLPRLAGGKVAVVDELDKLQPVTGELIPAQAEAYFAANHLWDAGSKSIRLHAARNEFVGFQVVLSKLIAAAKPTLTFEGAAGAKVKTEFGRYRHVGSEKGPLPDPIVPLDQGETPDGSKTASLHAEVYVPHDAPSGDHRGTLTLEAGGERLTLAVTLRVWNFSLPDYLSFLPEMNCYGLPPNERDFYRLAHRHRTFLNRLPYNQAGAIEPGCAPTWDGRKLDWRAWDRRFAPLLDGSAFADLPRRGVPVDGFYLPLHENWPTSIEKNYNGDFWADRAFTSSYRAAFVEASRQMAEHIHKTQWNDTLFQGFLNNKVDFKSRGWSRGSSPWLLDEPANTQDFWALRWFAAAFHEGVNRVNGGAKLAFRADISRPQWQRDLLDGLLDYNVVGGAMRPYRRIVLDRKQAQGQVVVEYGTANAIEGSNMQGVGWCLDAWSLGIDGVLPWQTIGRAESWTKADPLALFYPSRRGGEPSPSIRLKAYRRGQQDVEYLTLLGQATGEPRWALGLRVREELKLVGERTTSGGEDAGRVDYDRLRPVDEWALRQRLGEALSALHPEPKRRLVDFRTPRRDPSKLAPAMASGSAER
;
A
#
# COMPACT_ATOMS: atom_id res chain seq x y z
N MET A 1 7.32 92.85 -33.61
CA MET A 1 8.22 92.20 -34.53
C MET A 1 7.78 90.75 -34.63
N ARG A 2 7.52 90.29 -35.80
CA ARG A 2 6.70 89.09 -36.08
C ARG A 2 7.43 87.79 -35.84
N SER A 3 6.85 86.91 -35.01
CA SER A 3 7.28 85.52 -34.78
C SER A 3 6.56 84.60 -35.76
N GLY A 4 7.32 83.89 -36.58
CA GLY A 4 6.77 82.87 -37.47
C GLY A 4 6.59 81.54 -36.77
N LEU A 5 5.38 80.97 -36.94
CA LEU A 5 5.00 79.65 -36.38
C LEU A 5 5.28 78.62 -37.47
N VAL A 6 6.22 77.69 -37.23
CA VAL A 6 6.47 76.49 -38.07
C VAL A 6 5.56 75.37 -37.56
N VAL A 7 4.60 74.96 -38.36
CA VAL A 7 3.73 73.79 -38.09
C VAL A 7 4.41 72.57 -38.70
N THR A 8 4.88 71.64 -37.83
CA THR A 8 5.39 70.29 -38.23
C THR A 8 4.25 69.30 -38.23
N CYS A 9 3.80 68.89 -39.43
CA CYS A 9 2.85 67.78 -39.54
C CYS A 9 3.57 66.46 -39.21
N LEU A 10 3.26 65.84 -38.05
CA LEU A 10 3.56 64.45 -37.74
C LEU A 10 2.52 63.54 -38.39
N ALA A 11 2.92 62.78 -39.41
CA ALA A 11 2.10 61.70 -39.98
C ALA A 11 2.05 60.53 -38.97
N TRP A 12 0.91 60.24 -38.41
CA TRP A 12 0.65 59.03 -37.66
C TRP A 12 0.52 57.87 -38.67
N MET A 13 1.56 57.05 -38.76
CA MET A 13 1.43 55.75 -39.32
C MET A 13 0.71 54.86 -38.29
N SER A 14 -0.58 54.64 -38.50
CA SER A 14 -1.34 53.60 -37.78
C SER A 14 -0.78 52.20 -38.17
N LEU A 15 0.00 51.60 -37.34
CA LEU A 15 0.27 50.18 -37.42
C LEU A 15 -1.07 49.48 -37.21
N LEU A 16 -1.68 49.06 -38.31
CA LEU A 16 -2.77 48.06 -38.28
C LEU A 16 -2.21 46.79 -37.64
N ALA A 17 -2.56 46.57 -36.36
CA ALA A 17 -2.41 45.26 -35.75
C ALA A 17 -3.15 44.24 -36.66
N PRO A 18 -2.57 43.09 -36.98
CA PRO A 18 -3.28 42.09 -37.72
C PRO A 18 -4.60 41.78 -37.01
N ALA A 19 -5.70 41.82 -37.76
CA ALA A 19 -7.02 41.47 -37.23
C ALA A 19 -6.90 40.10 -36.58
N ALA A 20 -7.27 40.01 -35.32
CA ALA A 20 -7.33 38.74 -34.62
C ALA A 20 -8.25 37.82 -35.42
N GLU A 21 -7.69 36.75 -35.94
CA GLU A 21 -8.44 35.74 -36.69
C GLU A 21 -9.62 35.27 -35.79
N GLU A 22 -10.85 35.41 -36.31
CA GLU A 22 -12.00 34.91 -35.53
C GLU A 22 -11.80 33.43 -35.18
N PRO A 23 -12.07 33.04 -33.94
CA PRO A 23 -11.79 31.68 -33.49
C PRO A 23 -12.61 30.67 -34.34
N GLN A 24 -11.92 29.89 -35.15
CA GLN A 24 -12.54 28.87 -35.98
C GLN A 24 -13.05 27.72 -35.13
N ALA A 25 -14.36 27.53 -35.04
CA ALA A 25 -14.99 26.40 -34.40
C ALA A 25 -15.22 25.26 -35.42
N ILE A 26 -14.81 24.05 -35.09
CA ILE A 26 -15.03 22.85 -35.90
C ILE A 26 -15.79 21.78 -35.12
N ARG A 27 -16.56 20.97 -35.83
CA ARG A 27 -17.23 19.80 -35.28
C ARG A 27 -16.55 18.54 -35.81
N LEU A 28 -16.13 17.66 -34.86
CA LEU A 28 -15.51 16.37 -35.18
C LEU A 28 -16.41 15.26 -34.61
N PRO A 29 -16.96 14.38 -35.47
CA PRO A 29 -17.72 13.22 -35.00
C PRO A 29 -16.81 12.22 -34.31
N VAL A 30 -17.33 11.49 -33.34
CA VAL A 30 -16.70 10.27 -32.83
C VAL A 30 -16.70 9.24 -33.97
N THR A 31 -15.53 8.67 -34.25
CA THR A 31 -15.30 7.73 -35.36
C THR A 31 -15.26 6.28 -34.92
N ARG A 32 -14.91 6.01 -33.67
CA ARG A 32 -14.98 4.70 -33.04
C ARG A 32 -15.25 4.88 -31.54
N ASP A 33 -16.01 3.95 -30.96
CA ASP A 33 -16.29 3.92 -29.53
C ASP A 33 -16.56 2.49 -29.04
N THR A 34 -16.35 2.29 -27.74
CA THR A 34 -16.69 1.05 -27.04
C THR A 34 -16.83 1.37 -25.55
N TRP A 35 -17.31 0.42 -24.79
CA TRP A 35 -17.26 0.51 -23.34
C TRP A 35 -16.87 -0.83 -22.71
N PHE A 36 -16.36 -0.77 -21.49
CA PHE A 36 -15.78 -1.89 -20.76
C PHE A 36 -16.46 -2.06 -19.41
N SER A 37 -16.67 -3.32 -19.00
CA SER A 37 -17.08 -3.69 -17.66
C SER A 37 -15.95 -4.44 -16.95
N ASN A 38 -15.74 -4.20 -15.67
CA ASN A 38 -14.79 -4.96 -14.85
C ASN A 38 -15.48 -6.02 -13.99
N VAL A 39 -16.75 -6.30 -14.24
CA VAL A 39 -17.61 -7.14 -13.38
C VAL A 39 -17.60 -8.60 -13.84
N GLY A 40 -17.00 -9.48 -13.05
CA GLY A 40 -17.05 -10.93 -13.28
C GLY A 40 -16.69 -11.35 -14.72
N THR A 41 -17.56 -12.14 -15.36
CA THR A 41 -17.37 -12.61 -16.74
C THR A 41 -17.54 -11.52 -17.79
N GLU A 42 -18.17 -10.39 -17.46
CA GLU A 42 -18.32 -9.25 -18.37
C GLU A 42 -16.96 -8.58 -18.69
N ALA A 43 -15.95 -8.81 -17.85
CA ALA A 43 -14.62 -8.24 -18.05
C ALA A 43 -13.90 -8.73 -19.32
N ASP A 44 -14.34 -9.82 -19.92
CA ASP A 44 -13.86 -10.33 -21.20
C ASP A 44 -14.84 -10.07 -22.36
N ALA A 45 -15.91 -9.33 -22.13
CA ALA A 45 -16.86 -8.96 -23.17
C ALA A 45 -16.38 -7.76 -24.00
N ASN A 46 -16.74 -7.76 -25.28
CA ASN A 46 -16.64 -6.61 -26.17
C ASN A 46 -18.01 -5.95 -26.32
N LEU A 47 -18.05 -4.64 -26.50
CA LEU A 47 -19.25 -3.83 -26.55
C LEU A 47 -19.15 -2.72 -27.62
N GLY A 48 -18.28 -2.90 -28.64
CA GLY A 48 -18.01 -1.92 -29.68
C GLY A 48 -19.15 -1.74 -30.71
N GLY A 49 -20.10 -2.70 -30.82
CA GLY A 49 -21.30 -2.57 -31.67
C GLY A 49 -22.56 -2.14 -30.89
N SER A 50 -22.42 -1.77 -29.63
CA SER A 50 -23.55 -1.35 -28.79
C SER A 50 -24.08 0.01 -29.21
N PRO A 51 -25.40 0.22 -29.37
CA PRO A 51 -25.96 1.53 -29.69
C PRO A 51 -25.89 2.53 -28.52
N ARG A 52 -25.39 2.11 -27.37
CA ARG A 52 -25.25 2.92 -26.15
C ARG A 52 -23.91 2.68 -25.50
N LEU A 53 -23.34 3.73 -24.89
CA LEU A 53 -22.23 3.61 -23.97
C LEU A 53 -22.78 3.62 -22.56
N LYS A 54 -22.30 2.72 -21.71
CA LYS A 54 -22.67 2.66 -20.28
C LYS A 54 -21.51 3.18 -19.43
N LEU A 55 -21.85 4.06 -18.51
CA LEU A 55 -20.94 4.64 -17.53
C LEU A 55 -21.44 4.36 -16.12
N LYS A 56 -20.58 3.82 -15.26
CA LYS A 56 -20.97 3.43 -13.89
C LYS A 56 -19.76 3.44 -12.94
N SER A 57 -19.24 4.61 -12.70
CA SER A 57 -18.08 4.77 -11.81
C SER A 57 -16.96 3.75 -12.12
N ILE A 58 -16.44 3.03 -11.12
CA ILE A 58 -15.37 2.05 -11.31
C ILE A 58 -15.77 0.79 -12.08
N GLN A 59 -17.07 0.54 -12.28
CA GLN A 59 -17.53 -0.71 -12.90
C GLN A 59 -17.55 -0.65 -14.41
N GLU A 60 -18.03 0.44 -14.99
CA GLU A 60 -18.10 0.60 -16.45
C GLU A 60 -17.61 1.98 -16.90
N MET A 61 -16.80 1.98 -17.93
CA MET A 61 -16.19 3.16 -18.54
C MET A 61 -16.16 3.02 -20.05
N ALA A 62 -16.09 4.13 -20.78
CA ALA A 62 -16.11 4.12 -22.24
C ALA A 62 -14.85 4.71 -22.85
N LEU A 63 -14.48 4.23 -24.05
CA LEU A 63 -13.50 4.86 -24.93
C LEU A 63 -14.21 5.44 -26.14
N VAL A 64 -13.81 6.64 -26.52
CA VAL A 64 -14.23 7.29 -27.76
C VAL A 64 -13.01 7.83 -28.51
N ASP A 65 -13.06 7.97 -29.83
CA ASP A 65 -11.97 8.53 -30.62
C ASP A 65 -12.48 9.43 -31.76
N ILE A 66 -11.61 10.32 -32.20
CA ILE A 66 -11.83 11.25 -33.35
C ILE A 66 -10.68 11.16 -34.34
N GLU A 67 -10.94 11.57 -35.58
CA GLU A 67 -9.88 11.77 -36.55
C GLU A 67 -9.20 13.13 -36.32
N PRO A 68 -7.92 13.19 -35.85
CA PRO A 68 -7.27 14.43 -35.45
C PRO A 68 -6.64 15.22 -36.62
N ALA A 69 -6.69 14.74 -37.87
CA ALA A 69 -5.98 15.35 -39.00
C ALA A 69 -6.30 16.84 -39.20
N LYS A 70 -7.54 17.25 -38.93
CA LYS A 70 -7.97 18.65 -39.02
C LYS A 70 -7.41 19.57 -37.93
N LEU A 71 -6.77 19.02 -36.90
CA LEU A 71 -6.19 19.75 -35.79
C LEU A 71 -4.69 19.95 -35.92
N LEU A 72 -4.03 19.24 -36.84
CA LEU A 72 -2.58 19.31 -37.03
C LEU A 72 -2.12 20.73 -37.38
N GLY A 73 -1.02 21.18 -36.76
CA GLY A 73 -0.44 22.49 -36.92
C GLY A 73 -1.25 23.63 -36.30
N ARG A 74 -2.22 23.32 -35.45
CA ARG A 74 -3.03 24.32 -34.73
C ARG A 74 -3.09 24.00 -33.24
N THR A 75 -3.06 25.01 -32.39
CA THR A 75 -3.40 24.83 -30.98
C THR A 75 -4.91 24.66 -30.81
N VAL A 76 -5.29 24.03 -29.70
CA VAL A 76 -6.70 23.93 -29.27
C VAL A 76 -6.94 24.96 -28.16
N ARG A 77 -7.85 25.91 -28.41
CA ARG A 77 -8.22 26.93 -27.41
C ARG A 77 -9.23 26.38 -26.41
N SER A 78 -10.22 25.65 -26.88
CA SER A 78 -11.21 24.97 -26.05
C SER A 78 -11.79 23.76 -26.79
N ALA A 79 -12.23 22.76 -26.03
CA ALA A 79 -12.89 21.58 -26.55
C ALA A 79 -14.09 21.21 -25.68
N THR A 80 -15.17 20.74 -26.31
CA THR A 80 -16.37 20.26 -25.64
C THR A 80 -16.82 18.96 -26.26
N LEU A 81 -16.99 17.93 -25.43
CA LEU A 81 -17.60 16.66 -25.82
C LEU A 81 -19.11 16.76 -25.63
N HIS A 82 -19.87 16.43 -26.67
CA HIS A 82 -21.32 16.38 -26.65
C HIS A 82 -21.78 14.93 -26.63
N LEU A 83 -22.50 14.55 -25.58
CA LEU A 83 -23.08 13.22 -25.38
C LEU A 83 -24.59 13.36 -25.26
N ARG A 84 -25.36 12.49 -25.92
CA ARG A 84 -26.80 12.47 -25.77
C ARG A 84 -27.20 11.46 -24.72
N SER A 85 -27.81 11.92 -23.63
CA SER A 85 -28.32 11.07 -22.56
C SER A 85 -29.46 10.17 -23.03
N ASN A 86 -29.45 8.93 -22.60
CA ASN A 86 -30.47 7.92 -22.89
C ASN A 86 -31.23 7.56 -21.60
N GLY A 87 -32.01 8.51 -21.09
CA GLY A 87 -32.84 8.35 -19.90
C GLY A 87 -32.21 8.97 -18.62
N VAL A 88 -32.67 8.51 -17.49
CA VAL A 88 -32.20 8.90 -16.15
C VAL A 88 -31.65 7.68 -15.43
N PRO A 89 -30.64 7.83 -14.56
CA PRO A 89 -29.93 9.06 -14.18
C PRO A 89 -28.99 9.60 -15.26
N ILE A 90 -28.81 10.94 -15.27
CA ILE A 90 -27.93 11.66 -16.21
C ILE A 90 -26.49 11.76 -15.70
N LEU A 91 -25.56 12.09 -16.58
CA LEU A 91 -24.18 12.43 -16.19
C LEU A 91 -24.17 13.73 -15.38
N LYS A 92 -23.34 13.78 -14.34
CA LYS A 92 -23.15 14.98 -13.50
C LYS A 92 -21.72 15.47 -13.53
N ARG A 93 -20.76 14.66 -13.13
CA ARG A 93 -19.31 14.96 -13.21
C ARG A 93 -18.62 13.80 -13.93
N VAL A 94 -17.86 14.13 -14.95
CA VAL A 94 -17.24 13.17 -15.86
C VAL A 94 -15.77 13.46 -15.99
N THR A 95 -14.93 12.45 -15.87
CA THR A 95 -13.54 12.52 -16.31
C THR A 95 -13.46 12.26 -17.81
N VAL A 96 -12.72 13.10 -18.50
CA VAL A 96 -12.15 12.80 -19.82
C VAL A 96 -10.64 12.63 -19.64
N GLY A 97 -10.11 11.49 -20.07
CA GLY A 97 -8.68 11.14 -19.97
C GLY A 97 -8.08 10.81 -21.33
N SER A 98 -6.76 10.96 -21.45
CA SER A 98 -6.02 10.35 -22.56
C SER A 98 -5.90 8.84 -22.33
N PHE A 99 -5.60 8.09 -23.39
CA PHE A 99 -5.52 6.63 -23.36
C PHE A 99 -4.19 6.13 -23.94
N GLY A 100 -3.45 5.33 -23.17
CA GLY A 100 -2.03 5.05 -23.43
C GLY A 100 -1.72 3.87 -24.33
N ALA A 101 -2.70 3.15 -24.85
CA ALA A 101 -2.48 1.96 -25.66
C ALA A 101 -3.44 1.88 -26.86
N GLU A 102 -2.97 1.28 -27.95
CA GLU A 102 -3.84 0.92 -29.08
C GLU A 102 -4.99 0.02 -28.61
N TRP A 103 -6.17 0.22 -29.17
CA TRP A 103 -7.35 -0.56 -28.86
C TRP A 103 -8.16 -0.91 -30.11
N PHE A 104 -8.94 -1.98 -30.01
CA PHE A 104 -9.71 -2.58 -31.10
C PHE A 104 -11.19 -2.56 -30.71
N GLU A 105 -11.97 -1.79 -31.46
CA GLU A 105 -13.36 -1.50 -31.14
C GLU A 105 -14.21 -2.77 -31.05
N GLY A 106 -14.09 -3.66 -32.06
CA GLY A 106 -15.00 -4.79 -32.19
C GLY A 106 -16.37 -4.41 -32.70
N THR A 107 -17.29 -5.37 -32.74
CA THR A 107 -18.65 -5.21 -33.30
C THR A 107 -19.75 -5.89 -32.47
N ALA A 108 -19.42 -6.42 -31.30
CA ALA A 108 -20.39 -7.07 -30.45
C ALA A 108 -21.41 -6.05 -29.88
N PRO A 109 -22.72 -6.29 -30.01
CA PRO A 109 -23.74 -5.34 -29.58
C PRO A 109 -24.11 -5.49 -28.11
N SER A 110 -23.65 -6.56 -27.44
CA SER A 110 -23.92 -6.90 -26.03
C SER A 110 -22.74 -7.63 -25.43
N TYR A 111 -22.86 -8.08 -24.19
CA TYR A 111 -21.82 -8.71 -23.39
C TYR A 111 -21.32 -10.05 -23.96
N GLU A 112 -20.65 -10.02 -25.10
CA GLU A 112 -20.11 -11.19 -25.76
C GLU A 112 -18.59 -11.08 -25.90
N PRO A 113 -17.80 -12.12 -25.56
CA PRO A 113 -16.39 -12.19 -25.91
C PRO A 113 -16.20 -12.17 -27.43
N GLN A 114 -15.33 -11.32 -27.94
CA GLN A 114 -15.00 -11.25 -29.36
C GLN A 114 -13.49 -11.30 -29.56
N ALA A 115 -13.03 -12.33 -30.28
CA ALA A 115 -11.61 -12.47 -30.57
C ALA A 115 -11.12 -11.29 -31.43
N GLY A 116 -9.95 -10.78 -31.08
CA GLY A 116 -9.33 -9.67 -31.78
C GLY A 116 -9.80 -8.29 -31.36
N SER A 117 -10.79 -8.15 -30.50
CA SER A 117 -11.27 -6.87 -29.96
C SER A 117 -10.74 -6.61 -28.54
N SER A 118 -10.85 -5.36 -28.08
CA SER A 118 -10.47 -4.98 -26.72
C SER A 118 -11.55 -5.30 -25.71
N THR A 119 -11.13 -5.73 -24.51
CA THR A 119 -11.96 -6.00 -23.33
C THR A 119 -11.31 -5.35 -22.12
N HIS A 120 -11.95 -5.40 -20.94
CA HIS A 120 -11.30 -4.89 -19.72
C HIS A 120 -9.99 -5.63 -19.41
N ASN A 121 -9.99 -6.95 -19.59
CA ASN A 121 -8.83 -7.79 -19.25
C ASN A 121 -7.76 -7.82 -20.36
N HIS A 122 -8.11 -7.56 -21.61
CA HIS A 122 -7.20 -7.74 -22.75
C HIS A 122 -7.22 -6.55 -23.70
N ARG A 123 -6.03 -6.09 -24.09
CA ARG A 123 -5.88 -5.14 -25.20
C ARG A 123 -6.39 -5.73 -26.49
N LYS A 124 -6.15 -7.03 -26.73
CA LYS A 124 -6.71 -7.80 -27.82
C LYS A 124 -7.06 -9.21 -27.34
N HIS A 125 -8.34 -9.43 -27.11
CA HIS A 125 -8.85 -10.69 -26.55
C HIS A 125 -8.61 -11.87 -27.49
N PRO A 126 -8.22 -13.07 -27.00
CA PRO A 126 -7.91 -13.38 -25.60
C PRO A 126 -6.39 -13.28 -25.26
N ASP A 127 -5.51 -12.99 -26.23
CA ASP A 127 -4.11 -13.34 -26.13
C ASP A 127 -3.20 -12.17 -25.70
N ILE A 128 -3.59 -10.92 -25.95
CA ILE A 128 -2.71 -9.76 -25.72
C ILE A 128 -3.17 -8.96 -24.53
N PRO A 129 -2.39 -8.93 -23.42
CA PRO A 129 -2.68 -8.11 -22.27
C PRO A 129 -2.50 -6.62 -22.58
N TRP A 130 -2.96 -5.72 -21.69
CA TRP A 130 -2.82 -4.28 -21.91
C TRP A 130 -1.36 -3.82 -21.90
N THR A 131 -0.56 -4.29 -20.97
CA THR A 131 0.88 -3.94 -20.90
C THR A 131 1.77 -5.16 -20.73
N VAL A 132 1.64 -5.86 -19.62
CA VAL A 132 2.40 -7.06 -19.25
C VAL A 132 1.43 -8.20 -18.91
N PRO A 133 1.87 -9.45 -18.90
CA PRO A 133 1.01 -10.57 -18.54
C PRO A 133 0.25 -10.31 -17.22
N GLY A 134 -1.08 -10.48 -17.26
CA GLY A 134 -1.98 -10.24 -16.13
C GLY A 134 -2.37 -8.77 -15.87
N SER A 135 -1.92 -7.82 -16.69
CA SER A 135 -2.39 -6.44 -16.62
C SER A 135 -3.76 -6.27 -17.30
N ASP A 136 -4.60 -5.41 -16.71
CA ASP A 136 -5.90 -5.01 -17.21
C ASP A 136 -5.90 -3.55 -17.75
N LEU A 137 -7.08 -3.07 -18.12
CA LEU A 137 -7.32 -1.72 -18.63
C LEU A 137 -6.77 -0.61 -17.73
N CYS A 138 -6.76 -0.83 -16.40
CA CYS A 138 -6.29 0.17 -15.43
C CYS A 138 -4.82 0.57 -15.63
N ALA A 139 -4.01 -0.28 -16.28
CA ALA A 139 -2.59 -0.01 -16.52
C ALA A 139 -2.31 1.13 -17.52
N VAL A 140 -3.30 1.54 -18.31
CA VAL A 140 -3.13 2.46 -19.45
C VAL A 140 -4.09 3.64 -19.47
N MET A 141 -4.64 3.98 -18.30
CA MET A 141 -5.65 5.04 -18.18
C MET A 141 -5.49 5.83 -16.86
N LEU A 142 -6.14 6.99 -16.78
CA LEU A 142 -6.35 7.77 -15.54
C LEU A 142 -5.07 8.12 -14.77
N GLY A 143 -4.04 8.60 -15.47
CA GLY A 143 -2.76 9.00 -14.87
C GLY A 143 -1.76 7.86 -14.74
N GLN A 144 -2.03 6.72 -15.35
CA GLN A 144 -1.13 5.58 -15.43
C GLN A 144 -0.64 5.39 -16.86
N GLY A 145 0.53 4.79 -17.03
CA GLY A 145 1.07 4.47 -18.36
C GLY A 145 1.18 5.66 -19.30
N GLY A 146 1.70 6.79 -18.84
CA GLY A 146 1.89 8.01 -19.66
C GLY A 146 0.59 8.75 -20.00
N THR A 147 -0.50 8.51 -19.26
CA THR A 147 -1.80 9.17 -19.47
C THR A 147 -2.05 10.31 -18.50
N THR A 148 -3.01 11.16 -18.82
CA THR A 148 -3.54 12.22 -17.94
C THR A 148 -5.05 12.31 -18.06
N TRP A 149 -5.68 13.01 -17.13
CA TRP A 149 -7.14 13.13 -17.06
C TRP A 149 -7.56 14.44 -16.39
N ARG A 150 -8.78 14.88 -16.68
CA ARG A 150 -9.42 16.01 -16.00
C ARG A 150 -10.90 15.73 -15.82
N MET A 151 -11.46 16.20 -14.70
CA MET A 151 -12.90 16.17 -14.45
C MET A 151 -13.58 17.42 -15.00
N SER A 152 -14.83 17.28 -15.38
CA SER A 152 -15.73 18.37 -15.74
C SER A 152 -17.15 18.11 -15.26
N ASP A 153 -17.84 19.15 -14.84
CA ASP A 153 -19.29 19.06 -14.62
C ASP A 153 -19.99 19.01 -16.00
N ALA A 154 -20.86 18.02 -16.19
CA ALA A 154 -21.71 17.92 -17.37
C ALA A 154 -22.87 18.94 -17.26
N THR A 155 -23.21 19.60 -18.35
CA THR A 155 -24.41 20.47 -18.37
C THR A 155 -25.68 19.64 -18.15
N PRO A 156 -26.76 20.21 -17.61
CA PRO A 156 -28.06 19.60 -17.69
C PRO A 156 -28.40 19.27 -19.15
N PRO A 157 -29.16 18.19 -19.42
CA PRO A 157 -29.60 17.87 -20.76
C PRO A 157 -30.45 19.00 -21.36
N ASP A 158 -30.20 19.35 -22.63
CA ASP A 158 -31.09 20.23 -23.39
C ASP A 158 -32.41 19.51 -23.76
N ALA A 159 -33.31 20.21 -24.46
CA ALA A 159 -34.61 19.67 -24.89
C ALA A 159 -34.51 18.41 -25.80
N LYS A 160 -33.34 18.15 -26.37
CA LYS A 160 -33.03 16.97 -27.20
C LYS A 160 -32.22 15.90 -26.45
N GLY A 161 -31.91 16.13 -25.17
CA GLY A 161 -31.14 15.23 -24.30
C GLY A 161 -29.62 15.41 -24.41
N TRP A 162 -29.12 16.43 -25.08
CA TRP A 162 -27.68 16.66 -25.20
C TRP A 162 -27.09 17.28 -23.92
N GLN A 163 -25.99 16.72 -23.47
CA GLN A 163 -25.13 17.24 -22.41
C GLN A 163 -23.79 17.66 -22.99
N ALA A 164 -23.24 18.75 -22.53
CA ALA A 164 -21.92 19.25 -22.89
C ALA A 164 -20.96 19.04 -21.72
N ILE A 165 -19.76 18.54 -22.02
CA ILE A 165 -18.68 18.24 -21.09
C ILE A 165 -17.44 18.97 -21.58
N ALA A 166 -16.90 19.89 -20.81
CA ALA A 166 -15.65 20.56 -21.14
C ALA A 166 -14.49 19.55 -21.15
N VAL A 167 -13.68 19.59 -22.19
CA VAL A 167 -12.48 18.74 -22.32
C VAL A 167 -11.24 19.63 -22.25
N ASP A 168 -10.29 19.25 -21.41
CA ASP A 168 -9.03 19.99 -21.32
C ASP A 168 -8.31 19.99 -22.66
N PRO A 169 -7.90 21.14 -23.21
CA PRO A 169 -7.17 21.25 -24.47
C PRO A 169 -5.91 20.37 -24.52
N LEU A 170 -5.23 20.18 -23.37
CA LEU A 170 -4.08 19.27 -23.28
C LEU A 170 -4.44 17.84 -23.71
N ILE A 171 -5.60 17.32 -23.28
CA ILE A 171 -6.02 15.94 -23.61
C ILE A 171 -6.27 15.79 -25.12
N VAL A 172 -6.84 16.81 -25.75
CA VAL A 172 -6.99 16.84 -27.21
C VAL A 172 -5.61 16.95 -27.88
N GLY A 173 -4.73 17.81 -27.37
CA GLY A 173 -3.34 17.96 -27.86
C GLY A 173 -2.55 16.66 -27.81
N LEU A 174 -2.72 15.85 -26.75
CA LEU A 174 -2.08 14.52 -26.67
C LEU A 174 -2.57 13.58 -27.79
N ARG A 175 -3.84 13.67 -28.21
CA ARG A 175 -4.35 12.90 -29.35
C ARG A 175 -3.77 13.39 -30.66
N VAL A 176 -3.62 14.71 -30.82
CA VAL A 176 -2.96 15.33 -31.99
C VAL A 176 -1.48 14.96 -32.05
N ALA A 177 -0.79 15.01 -30.92
CA ALA A 177 0.62 14.63 -30.77
C ALA A 177 0.88 13.12 -30.94
N ARG A 178 -0.14 12.29 -31.11
CA ARG A 178 -0.06 10.82 -31.18
C ARG A 178 0.49 10.19 -29.90
N LEU A 179 0.24 10.82 -28.76
CA LEU A 179 0.58 10.34 -27.43
C LEU A 179 -0.65 9.76 -26.69
N SER A 180 -1.78 9.72 -27.37
CA SER A 180 -3.03 9.11 -26.90
C SER A 180 -3.71 8.39 -28.06
N GLU A 181 -4.30 7.24 -27.77
CA GLU A 181 -5.04 6.40 -28.71
C GLU A 181 -6.55 6.64 -28.67
N GLY A 182 -6.98 7.69 -28.00
CA GLY A 182 -8.39 8.09 -27.85
C GLY A 182 -8.64 8.79 -26.52
N PHE A 183 -9.92 8.87 -26.14
CA PHE A 183 -10.41 9.54 -24.95
C PHE A 183 -11.16 8.57 -24.05
N LEU A 184 -10.69 8.39 -22.80
CA LEU A 184 -11.42 7.64 -21.81
C LEU A 184 -12.49 8.52 -21.18
N LEU A 185 -13.70 8.00 -21.07
CA LEU A 185 -14.83 8.60 -20.37
C LEU A 185 -15.11 7.82 -19.10
N TYR A 186 -15.18 8.51 -17.98
CA TYR A 186 -15.40 7.90 -16.69
C TYR A 186 -16.40 8.71 -15.86
N ASP A 187 -17.44 8.06 -15.32
CA ASP A 187 -18.40 8.71 -14.43
C ASP A 187 -17.83 8.85 -13.01
N ASP A 188 -17.54 10.07 -12.60
CA ASP A 188 -16.98 10.35 -11.27
C ASP A 188 -18.03 10.34 -10.15
N THR A 189 -19.31 10.29 -10.47
CA THR A 189 -20.41 10.32 -9.50
C THR A 189 -20.78 8.90 -9.08
N GLY A 190 -20.03 8.32 -8.16
CA GLY A 190 -20.23 6.94 -7.70
C GLY A 190 -21.46 6.76 -6.83
N ASN A 191 -21.77 7.72 -5.99
CA ASN A 191 -22.96 7.69 -5.13
C ASN A 191 -23.74 8.98 -5.29
N GLU A 192 -25.05 8.86 -5.38
CA GLU A 192 -25.97 9.97 -5.31
C GLU A 192 -26.75 9.93 -3.99
N TRP A 193 -26.74 11.04 -3.27
CA TRP A 193 -27.47 11.18 -2.05
C TRP A 193 -28.58 12.21 -2.26
N THR A 194 -29.77 11.90 -1.80
CA THR A 194 -30.85 12.88 -1.67
C THR A 194 -31.14 13.11 -0.20
N ARG A 195 -31.34 14.37 0.16
CA ARG A 195 -31.74 14.76 1.50
C ARG A 195 -33.19 15.20 1.49
N ASP A 196 -34.01 14.54 2.31
CA ASP A 196 -35.38 14.95 2.60
C ASP A 196 -35.49 15.25 4.10
N GLY A 197 -35.46 16.53 4.44
CA GLY A 197 -35.33 16.99 5.83
C GLY A 197 -34.05 16.49 6.50
N GLU A 198 -34.20 15.63 7.52
CA GLU A 198 -33.05 14.98 8.20
C GLU A 198 -32.70 13.59 7.62
N LYS A 199 -33.53 13.12 6.69
CA LYS A 199 -33.36 11.78 6.12
C LYS A 199 -32.48 11.82 4.88
N PHE A 200 -31.46 11.00 4.87
CA PHE A 200 -30.63 10.75 3.69
C PHE A 200 -31.06 9.44 3.03
N SER A 201 -31.27 9.48 1.72
CA SER A 201 -31.37 8.30 0.88
C SER A 201 -30.20 8.24 -0.10
N ARG A 202 -29.70 7.05 -0.35
CA ARG A 202 -28.53 6.80 -1.21
C ARG A 202 -28.95 5.97 -2.41
N GLU A 203 -28.62 6.45 -3.60
CA GLU A 203 -28.53 5.63 -4.80
C GLU A 203 -27.05 5.35 -5.06
N GLY A 204 -26.64 4.08 -4.92
CA GLY A 204 -25.27 3.66 -5.12
C GLY A 204 -25.01 3.23 -6.56
N PHE A 205 -24.02 3.81 -7.20
CA PHE A 205 -23.52 3.44 -8.52
C PHE A 205 -24.62 3.30 -9.58
N PRO A 206 -25.41 4.35 -9.85
CA PRO A 206 -26.47 4.26 -10.85
C PRO A 206 -25.89 4.06 -12.26
N ASN A 207 -26.62 3.27 -13.09
CA ASN A 207 -26.27 3.10 -14.49
C ASN A 207 -26.60 4.35 -15.28
N ARG A 208 -25.61 4.95 -15.96
CA ARG A 208 -25.81 6.07 -16.87
C ARG A 208 -25.54 5.64 -18.30
N PHE A 209 -26.47 5.97 -19.19
CA PHE A 209 -26.37 5.60 -20.59
C PHE A 209 -26.33 6.86 -21.47
N VAL A 210 -25.43 6.87 -22.43
CA VAL A 210 -25.41 7.85 -23.51
C VAL A 210 -25.40 7.14 -24.87
N SER A 211 -25.81 7.81 -25.93
CA SER A 211 -25.78 7.26 -27.27
C SER A 211 -24.34 7.02 -27.72
N SER A 212 -24.07 5.91 -28.41
CA SER A 212 -22.82 5.63 -29.12
C SER A 212 -22.90 6.14 -30.57
N LYS A 213 -21.77 6.05 -31.30
CA LYS A 213 -21.76 6.33 -32.75
C LYS A 213 -22.64 5.35 -33.56
N ASP A 214 -22.84 4.14 -33.02
CA ASP A 214 -23.63 3.07 -33.66
C ASP A 214 -25.14 3.20 -33.41
N SER A 215 -25.58 4.22 -32.70
CA SER A 215 -26.99 4.55 -32.49
C SER A 215 -27.62 5.06 -33.82
N ASN A 216 -27.70 6.35 -34.01
CA ASN A 216 -28.11 6.98 -35.25
C ASN A 216 -27.34 8.30 -35.44
N SER A 217 -27.22 8.77 -36.67
CA SER A 217 -26.41 9.94 -36.97
C SER A 217 -26.84 11.23 -36.26
N SER A 218 -28.11 11.32 -35.87
CA SER A 218 -28.65 12.48 -35.12
C SER A 218 -28.38 12.45 -33.64
N SER A 219 -27.91 11.32 -33.10
CA SER A 219 -27.60 11.14 -31.67
C SER A 219 -26.14 10.72 -31.41
N ALA A 220 -25.35 10.51 -32.47
CA ALA A 220 -23.94 10.12 -32.34
C ALA A 220 -23.11 11.22 -31.65
N PRO A 221 -22.19 10.84 -30.74
CA PRO A 221 -21.32 11.77 -30.01
C PRO A 221 -20.41 12.59 -30.96
N TYR A 222 -20.05 13.79 -30.52
CA TYR A 222 -19.11 14.62 -31.27
C TYR A 222 -18.37 15.60 -30.36
N PHE A 223 -17.22 16.07 -30.83
CA PHE A 223 -16.47 17.16 -30.23
C PHE A 223 -16.74 18.48 -30.97
N SER A 224 -16.95 19.55 -30.22
CA SER A 224 -16.86 20.94 -30.71
C SER A 224 -15.51 21.49 -30.27
N ILE A 225 -14.65 21.86 -31.21
CA ILE A 225 -13.30 22.33 -30.91
C ILE A 225 -13.13 23.73 -31.48
N VAL A 226 -12.71 24.65 -30.61
CA VAL A 226 -12.30 26.00 -31.01
C VAL A 226 -10.79 25.98 -31.22
N LEU A 227 -10.38 26.27 -32.48
CA LEU A 227 -8.96 26.31 -32.83
C LEU A 227 -8.34 27.63 -32.33
N GLY A 228 -7.10 27.51 -31.87
CA GLY A 228 -6.23 28.63 -31.51
C GLY A 228 -5.25 28.98 -32.64
N PRO A 229 -4.16 29.65 -32.29
CA PRO A 229 -3.13 30.04 -33.26
C PRO A 229 -2.53 28.84 -34.03
N VAL A 230 -2.02 29.11 -35.21
CA VAL A 230 -1.17 28.16 -35.94
C VAL A 230 0.14 28.00 -35.21
N ASP A 231 0.58 26.75 -35.12
CA ASP A 231 1.90 26.40 -34.60
C ASP A 231 2.59 25.39 -35.56
N ASN A 232 3.69 25.85 -36.15
CA ASN A 232 4.57 25.05 -37.01
C ASN A 232 5.98 24.95 -36.41
N GLN A 233 6.18 25.37 -35.15
CA GLN A 233 7.48 25.38 -34.51
C GLN A 233 7.60 24.17 -33.60
N PRO A 234 8.54 23.24 -33.87
CA PRO A 234 8.70 22.10 -33.00
C PRO A 234 9.39 22.46 -31.69
N PRO A 235 9.13 21.72 -30.62
CA PRO A 235 9.88 21.87 -29.35
C PRO A 235 11.39 21.67 -29.53
N ALA A 236 12.17 22.26 -28.64
CA ALA A 236 13.61 22.05 -28.57
C ALA A 236 13.96 20.57 -28.24
N THR A 237 15.21 20.20 -28.45
CA THR A 237 15.74 18.89 -28.10
C THR A 237 15.62 18.63 -26.58
N PRO A 238 15.16 17.46 -26.11
CA PRO A 238 15.21 17.08 -24.70
C PRO A 238 16.62 17.23 -24.12
N GLY A 239 16.74 17.96 -23.02
CA GLY A 239 18.05 18.30 -22.46
C GLY A 239 18.60 17.21 -21.52
N ALA A 240 19.92 17.11 -21.38
CA ALA A 240 20.60 16.27 -20.37
C ALA A 240 20.13 14.80 -20.33
N LEU A 241 19.86 14.19 -21.50
CA LEU A 241 19.50 12.77 -21.56
C LEU A 241 20.66 11.92 -21.03
N ARG A 242 20.41 11.11 -20.02
CA ARG A 242 21.41 10.22 -19.38
C ARG A 242 20.76 8.93 -18.87
N VAL A 243 21.58 7.90 -18.71
CA VAL A 243 21.27 6.71 -17.91
C VAL A 243 21.54 7.05 -16.44
N GLU A 244 20.61 6.73 -15.57
CA GLU A 244 20.82 6.85 -14.12
C GLU A 244 21.42 5.56 -13.57
N GLU A 245 22.46 5.71 -12.73
CA GLU A 245 22.98 4.59 -11.96
C GLU A 245 21.89 4.14 -10.97
N ALA A 246 21.42 2.92 -11.14
CA ALA A 246 20.41 2.31 -10.29
C ALA A 246 20.70 0.82 -10.12
N ASN A 247 20.40 0.29 -8.94
CA ASN A 247 20.52 -1.15 -8.65
C ASN A 247 19.29 -1.88 -9.22
N LEU A 248 19.26 -2.07 -10.54
CA LEU A 248 18.15 -2.68 -11.27
C LEU A 248 18.40 -4.15 -11.59
N PRO A 249 17.33 -4.96 -11.71
CA PRO A 249 17.41 -6.30 -12.28
C PRO A 249 17.98 -6.32 -13.70
N ALA A 250 18.47 -7.48 -14.12
CA ALA A 250 18.93 -7.68 -15.50
C ALA A 250 17.80 -7.37 -16.51
N GLY A 251 18.15 -6.69 -17.60
CA GLY A 251 17.21 -6.27 -18.63
C GLY A 251 16.45 -4.98 -18.31
N GLU A 252 16.80 -4.27 -17.24
CA GLU A 252 16.17 -2.99 -16.91
C GLU A 252 17.15 -1.81 -17.05
N ALA A 253 16.61 -0.62 -17.35
CA ALA A 253 17.39 0.63 -17.40
C ALA A 253 16.53 1.81 -16.92
N MET A 254 17.18 2.76 -16.23
CA MET A 254 16.58 4.01 -15.76
C MET A 254 17.17 5.17 -16.54
N PHE A 255 16.31 6.03 -17.07
CA PHE A 255 16.70 7.22 -17.82
C PHE A 255 16.17 8.48 -17.15
N SER A 256 16.91 9.57 -17.36
CA SER A 256 16.38 10.91 -17.07
C SER A 256 16.79 11.90 -18.15
N TRP A 257 15.94 12.91 -18.33
CA TRP A 257 16.19 14.07 -19.17
C TRP A 257 15.43 15.28 -18.64
N THR A 258 15.63 16.46 -19.21
CA THR A 258 14.84 17.65 -18.87
C THR A 258 13.82 17.93 -19.96
N SER A 259 12.60 18.30 -19.52
CA SER A 259 11.54 18.74 -20.42
C SER A 259 11.98 20.01 -21.15
N PRO A 260 12.00 20.03 -22.51
CA PRO A 260 12.48 21.17 -23.24
C PRO A 260 11.43 22.29 -23.32
N LEU A 261 11.92 23.50 -23.59
CA LEU A 261 11.06 24.62 -23.95
C LEU A 261 10.55 24.43 -25.38
N ASP A 262 9.31 24.79 -25.61
CA ASP A 262 8.73 25.05 -26.90
C ASP A 262 8.61 26.57 -27.11
N SER A 263 9.07 27.10 -28.21
CA SER A 263 8.94 28.51 -28.57
C SER A 263 7.62 28.85 -29.25
N GLY A 264 6.89 27.81 -29.70
CA GLY A 264 5.56 27.92 -30.27
C GLY A 264 4.47 28.04 -29.21
N PRO A 265 3.23 28.39 -29.61
CA PRO A 265 2.12 28.56 -28.71
C PRO A 265 1.51 27.22 -28.22
N ALA A 266 1.91 26.05 -28.79
CA ALA A 266 1.33 24.76 -28.45
C ALA A 266 1.93 24.14 -27.17
N GLY A 267 3.19 24.45 -26.89
CA GLY A 267 3.91 23.92 -25.72
C GLY A 267 4.22 22.42 -25.81
N THR A 268 5.31 21.99 -25.21
CA THR A 268 5.71 20.58 -25.16
C THR A 268 4.72 19.76 -24.31
N VAL A 269 4.11 18.71 -24.86
CA VAL A 269 3.12 17.87 -24.14
C VAL A 269 3.64 16.48 -23.81
N GLY A 270 4.69 16.00 -24.49
CA GLY A 270 5.23 14.68 -24.20
C GLY A 270 6.39 14.30 -25.11
N PHE A 271 6.66 13.00 -25.17
CA PHE A 271 7.83 12.48 -25.87
C PHE A 271 7.47 11.25 -26.72
N LEU A 272 8.05 11.19 -27.91
CA LEU A 272 8.14 9.99 -28.70
C LEU A 272 9.52 9.35 -28.46
N ALA A 273 9.53 8.10 -28.04
CA ALA A 273 10.76 7.38 -27.77
C ALA A 273 10.90 6.14 -28.66
N THR A 274 12.12 5.87 -29.12
CA THR A 274 12.44 4.63 -29.83
C THR A 274 13.63 3.94 -29.17
N LEU A 275 13.56 2.61 -29.11
CA LEU A 275 14.64 1.74 -28.65
C LEU A 275 15.11 0.92 -29.86
N ASP A 276 16.37 1.10 -30.25
CA ASP A 276 16.96 0.46 -31.47
C ASP A 276 16.08 0.68 -32.71
N GLY A 277 15.54 1.89 -32.90
CA GLY A 277 14.64 2.26 -33.98
C GLY A 277 13.19 1.79 -33.84
N ARG A 278 12.86 0.97 -32.87
CA ARG A 278 11.50 0.50 -32.59
C ARG A 278 10.79 1.49 -31.65
N THR A 279 9.64 2.00 -32.05
CA THR A 279 8.82 2.88 -31.20
C THR A 279 8.40 2.20 -29.92
N LEU A 280 8.63 2.87 -28.78
CA LEU A 280 8.12 2.44 -27.48
C LEU A 280 6.63 2.77 -27.38
N PRO A 281 5.81 1.88 -26.83
CA PRO A 281 4.42 2.17 -26.53
C PRO A 281 4.29 3.38 -25.59
N HIS A 282 3.22 4.17 -25.74
CA HIS A 282 2.99 5.38 -24.94
C HIS A 282 2.94 5.11 -23.44
N TYR A 283 2.45 3.96 -23.02
CA TYR A 283 2.40 3.59 -21.61
C TYR A 283 3.79 3.35 -20.97
N HIS A 284 4.87 3.37 -21.72
CA HIS A 284 6.24 3.36 -21.19
C HIS A 284 6.86 4.75 -21.07
N VAL A 285 6.32 5.73 -21.80
CA VAL A 285 6.94 7.04 -21.95
C VAL A 285 6.18 8.09 -21.14
N PRO A 286 6.84 8.78 -20.20
CA PRO A 286 6.20 9.83 -19.41
C PRO A 286 5.77 11.02 -20.27
N LEU A 287 4.74 11.73 -19.82
CA LEU A 287 4.35 13.02 -20.38
C LEU A 287 5.36 14.12 -20.00
N ALA A 288 5.34 15.23 -20.76
CA ALA A 288 6.13 16.40 -20.44
C ALA A 288 5.65 17.06 -19.14
N LYS A 289 6.55 17.79 -18.50
CA LYS A 289 6.30 18.67 -17.37
C LYS A 289 6.70 20.09 -17.78
N GLU A 290 6.59 21.04 -16.88
CA GLU A 290 7.08 22.39 -17.08
C GLU A 290 8.52 22.40 -17.62
N PRO A 291 8.86 23.31 -18.55
CA PRO A 291 10.19 23.40 -19.12
C PRO A 291 11.29 23.43 -18.04
N GLY A 292 12.36 22.66 -18.27
CA GLY A 292 13.47 22.49 -17.31
C GLY A 292 13.22 21.46 -16.21
N SER A 293 11.99 20.96 -16.06
CA SER A 293 11.68 19.93 -15.07
C SER A 293 12.27 18.57 -15.44
N PRO A 294 12.75 17.78 -14.44
CA PRO A 294 13.27 16.45 -14.70
C PRO A 294 12.15 15.47 -15.04
N ILE A 295 12.39 14.69 -16.08
CA ILE A 295 11.59 13.52 -16.50
C ILE A 295 12.40 12.28 -16.16
N ARG A 296 11.75 11.24 -15.67
CA ARG A 296 12.34 9.92 -15.41
C ARG A 296 11.55 8.85 -16.10
N MET A 297 12.23 7.89 -16.72
CA MET A 297 11.63 6.74 -17.38
C MET A 297 12.35 5.47 -16.96
N HIS A 298 11.58 4.52 -16.44
CA HIS A 298 12.06 3.19 -16.10
C HIS A 298 11.63 2.21 -17.20
N LEU A 299 12.58 1.77 -18.02
CA LEU A 299 12.34 0.68 -18.96
C LEU A 299 12.61 -0.65 -18.29
N ARG A 300 11.61 -1.50 -18.33
CA ARG A 300 11.67 -2.91 -17.95
C ARG A 300 11.58 -3.73 -19.25
N ASP A 301 12.12 -4.92 -19.24
CA ASP A 301 12.16 -5.81 -20.41
C ASP A 301 12.90 -5.21 -21.64
N VAL A 302 13.98 -4.49 -21.39
CA VAL A 302 14.94 -4.19 -22.44
C VAL A 302 15.57 -5.51 -22.84
N ALA A 303 15.04 -6.15 -23.89
CA ALA A 303 15.66 -7.37 -24.41
C ALA A 303 17.12 -7.03 -24.77
N PRO A 304 18.10 -7.74 -24.22
CA PRO A 304 19.48 -7.56 -24.66
C PRO A 304 19.49 -7.80 -26.17
N SER A 305 19.87 -6.78 -26.91
CA SER A 305 20.05 -6.88 -28.35
C SER A 305 21.22 -7.79 -28.70
N GLY A 306 21.49 -8.79 -27.92
CA GLY A 306 22.46 -9.88 -28.12
C GLY A 306 23.88 -9.51 -28.56
N LYS A 307 24.14 -8.30 -28.97
CA LYS A 307 25.44 -7.85 -29.53
C LYS A 307 25.67 -6.34 -29.37
N GLY A 308 25.84 -5.87 -28.13
CA GLY A 308 26.31 -4.50 -27.89
C GLY A 308 25.26 -3.58 -27.25
N PRO A 309 25.61 -2.30 -27.04
CA PRO A 309 24.74 -1.33 -26.42
C PRO A 309 23.52 -1.04 -27.26
N ALA A 310 22.36 -0.88 -26.61
CA ALA A 310 21.11 -0.40 -27.23
C ALA A 310 21.15 1.12 -27.39
N GLU A 311 20.40 1.69 -28.36
CA GLU A 311 20.23 3.13 -28.54
C GLU A 311 18.82 3.56 -28.14
N LEU A 312 18.71 4.44 -27.14
CA LEU A 312 17.47 5.17 -26.86
C LEU A 312 17.50 6.52 -27.60
N THR A 313 16.45 6.78 -28.39
CA THR A 313 16.19 8.09 -28.97
C THR A 313 14.92 8.68 -28.39
N VAL A 314 14.95 9.94 -27.94
CA VAL A 314 13.81 10.67 -27.37
C VAL A 314 13.60 11.95 -28.16
N ARG A 315 12.37 12.22 -28.62
CA ARG A 315 11.95 13.46 -29.31
C ARG A 315 10.79 14.09 -28.53
N ALA A 316 10.86 15.38 -28.29
CA ALA A 316 9.74 16.12 -27.74
C ALA A 316 8.66 16.36 -28.81
N VAL A 317 7.41 16.42 -28.38
CA VAL A 317 6.24 16.70 -29.24
C VAL A 317 5.38 17.76 -28.55
N ASP A 318 4.86 18.71 -29.32
CA ASP A 318 3.92 19.73 -28.87
C ASP A 318 2.45 19.34 -29.09
N ALA A 319 1.52 20.15 -28.58
CA ALA A 319 0.08 19.90 -28.68
C ALA A 319 -0.47 20.11 -30.12
N ALA A 320 0.29 20.71 -31.06
CA ALA A 320 -0.06 20.86 -32.46
C ALA A 320 0.45 19.71 -33.33
N GLY A 321 1.23 18.78 -32.75
CA GLY A 321 1.78 17.61 -33.43
C GLY A 321 3.16 17.83 -34.08
N ASN A 322 3.84 18.94 -33.80
CA ASN A 322 5.20 19.16 -34.29
C ASN A 322 6.20 18.35 -33.45
N VAL A 323 7.14 17.68 -34.13
CA VAL A 323 8.12 16.80 -33.53
C VAL A 323 9.51 17.45 -33.54
N GLY A 324 10.09 17.64 -32.37
CA GLY A 324 11.41 18.23 -32.18
C GLY A 324 12.59 17.35 -32.59
N PRO A 325 13.82 17.91 -32.60
CA PRO A 325 15.03 17.13 -32.85
C PRO A 325 15.26 16.04 -31.82
N PRO A 326 15.97 14.93 -32.18
CA PRO A 326 16.21 13.83 -31.27
C PRO A 326 17.32 14.13 -30.26
N ALA A 327 17.14 13.70 -29.01
CA ALA A 327 18.20 13.36 -28.09
C ALA A 327 18.46 11.86 -28.17
N LYS A 328 19.75 11.45 -28.15
CA LYS A 328 20.15 10.05 -28.30
C LYS A 328 21.15 9.66 -27.22
N ILE A 329 21.08 8.43 -26.79
CA ILE A 329 22.06 7.83 -25.87
C ILE A 329 22.23 6.35 -26.17
N SER A 330 23.48 5.90 -26.28
CA SER A 330 23.81 4.49 -26.28
C SER A 330 23.98 4.01 -24.83
N PHE A 331 23.44 2.87 -24.48
CA PHE A 331 23.46 2.35 -23.14
C PHE A 331 23.48 0.82 -23.11
N GLU A 332 23.90 0.29 -21.98
CA GLU A 332 23.73 -1.13 -21.65
C GLU A 332 22.65 -1.25 -20.58
N ALA A 333 21.70 -2.15 -20.77
CA ALA A 333 20.74 -2.52 -19.73
C ALA A 333 21.49 -3.20 -18.57
N SER A 334 20.92 -3.12 -17.39
CA SER A 334 21.47 -3.83 -16.24
C SER A 334 21.69 -5.32 -16.59
N SER A 335 22.84 -5.84 -16.24
CA SER A 335 23.16 -7.28 -16.30
C SER A 335 23.07 -7.94 -14.92
N ARG A 336 22.60 -7.21 -13.90
CA ARG A 336 22.62 -7.68 -12.51
C ARG A 336 21.62 -8.80 -12.28
N VAL A 337 22.13 -9.98 -11.99
CA VAL A 337 21.35 -11.13 -11.55
C VAL A 337 21.40 -11.21 -10.02
N ALA A 338 20.30 -11.57 -9.39
CA ALA A 338 20.26 -11.77 -7.94
C ALA A 338 21.30 -12.83 -7.53
N ALA A 339 22.19 -12.46 -6.60
CA ALA A 339 23.14 -13.40 -6.05
C ALA A 339 22.41 -14.50 -5.27
N PRO A 340 22.93 -15.73 -5.23
CA PRO A 340 22.43 -16.77 -4.33
C PRO A 340 22.49 -16.29 -2.88
N LEU A 341 21.54 -16.73 -2.05
CA LEU A 341 21.64 -16.51 -0.62
C LEU A 341 22.88 -17.23 -0.06
N PRO A 342 23.54 -16.65 0.96
CA PRO A 342 24.79 -17.22 1.47
C PRO A 342 24.60 -18.59 2.14
N GLY A 343 25.65 -19.39 2.12
CA GLY A 343 25.77 -20.65 2.85
C GLY A 343 25.08 -21.84 2.17
N VAL A 344 25.24 -23.00 2.79
CA VAL A 344 24.64 -24.28 2.39
C VAL A 344 23.53 -24.62 3.40
N ALA A 345 22.41 -25.16 2.93
CA ALA A 345 21.33 -25.58 3.83
C ALA A 345 21.85 -26.61 4.85
N PRO A 346 21.56 -26.40 6.14
CA PRO A 346 22.01 -27.33 7.17
C PRO A 346 21.36 -28.71 6.99
N VAL A 347 22.06 -29.75 7.39
CA VAL A 347 21.52 -31.10 7.39
C VAL A 347 20.57 -31.24 8.58
N VAL A 348 19.31 -31.53 8.30
CA VAL A 348 18.32 -31.85 9.32
C VAL A 348 18.46 -33.31 9.71
N HIS A 349 18.62 -33.57 11.00
CA HIS A 349 18.72 -34.96 11.48
C HIS A 349 17.40 -35.70 11.28
N GLN A 350 17.47 -36.86 10.70
CA GLN A 350 16.36 -37.78 10.60
C GLN A 350 16.67 -38.98 11.49
N GLY A 351 15.74 -39.41 12.31
CA GLY A 351 15.94 -40.53 13.20
C GLY A 351 14.63 -41.12 13.70
N ASN A 352 14.65 -42.38 14.03
CA ASN A 352 13.53 -43.10 14.62
C ASN A 352 13.86 -43.57 16.05
N ALA A 353 14.74 -42.84 16.75
CA ALA A 353 15.07 -43.17 18.13
C ALA A 353 13.82 -43.14 19.01
N PRO A 354 13.70 -44.03 20.01
CA PRO A 354 12.58 -43.99 20.93
C PRO A 354 12.59 -42.68 21.74
N LEU A 355 11.39 -42.06 21.92
CA LEU A 355 11.26 -40.85 22.69
C LEU A 355 11.67 -41.05 24.16
N PRO A 356 12.41 -40.13 24.77
CA PRO A 356 12.69 -40.13 26.18
C PRO A 356 11.42 -40.24 27.01
N ARG A 357 11.54 -40.88 28.21
CA ARG A 357 10.43 -41.07 29.14
C ARG A 357 10.68 -40.34 30.46
N LEU A 358 9.57 -39.87 31.07
CA LEU A 358 9.54 -39.27 32.41
C LEU A 358 8.24 -39.74 33.09
N ALA A 359 8.35 -40.38 34.27
CA ALA A 359 7.20 -40.91 35.00
C ALA A 359 6.19 -41.68 34.13
N GLY A 360 6.72 -42.55 33.22
CA GLY A 360 5.91 -43.34 32.29
C GLY A 360 5.44 -42.61 31.03
N GLY A 361 5.46 -41.26 30.98
CA GLY A 361 5.08 -40.48 29.80
C GLY A 361 6.23 -40.26 28.82
N LYS A 362 5.89 -39.99 27.57
CA LYS A 362 6.87 -39.68 26.49
C LYS A 362 7.09 -38.15 26.44
N VAL A 363 8.31 -37.77 26.07
CA VAL A 363 8.71 -36.36 25.88
C VAL A 363 9.30 -36.21 24.46
N ALA A 364 8.88 -35.13 23.76
CA ALA A 364 9.47 -34.72 22.48
C ALA A 364 9.68 -33.19 22.49
N VAL A 365 10.45 -32.67 21.54
CA VAL A 365 10.62 -31.24 21.33
C VAL A 365 10.32 -30.92 19.87
N VAL A 366 9.56 -29.82 19.64
CA VAL A 366 9.18 -29.34 18.32
C VAL A 366 9.40 -27.83 18.24
N ASP A 367 9.27 -27.26 17.04
CA ASP A 367 9.43 -25.82 16.84
C ASP A 367 8.40 -24.98 17.64
N GLU A 368 8.76 -23.76 18.03
CA GLU A 368 7.89 -22.81 18.72
C GLU A 368 6.56 -22.61 17.96
N LEU A 369 6.59 -22.60 16.62
CA LEU A 369 5.42 -22.32 15.77
C LEU A 369 4.67 -23.56 15.29
N ASP A 370 5.15 -24.75 15.61
CA ASP A 370 4.37 -25.97 15.36
C ASP A 370 3.05 -25.93 16.15
N LYS A 371 1.93 -26.24 15.51
CA LYS A 371 0.62 -26.25 16.17
C LYS A 371 0.20 -27.68 16.46
N LEU A 372 0.20 -28.04 17.74
CA LEU A 372 -0.18 -29.36 18.21
C LEU A 372 -1.66 -29.43 18.57
N GLN A 373 -2.43 -30.28 17.89
CA GLN A 373 -3.80 -30.60 18.30
C GLN A 373 -3.77 -31.60 19.45
N PRO A 374 -4.18 -31.25 20.68
CA PRO A 374 -3.88 -32.06 21.87
C PRO A 374 -4.65 -33.36 21.92
N VAL A 375 -5.84 -33.46 21.32
CA VAL A 375 -6.71 -34.69 21.37
C VAL A 375 -6.23 -35.74 20.39
N THR A 376 -5.85 -35.33 19.15
CA THR A 376 -5.32 -36.26 18.17
C THR A 376 -3.83 -36.56 18.37
N GLY A 377 -3.07 -35.58 18.89
CA GLY A 377 -1.61 -35.63 19.01
C GLY A 377 -0.90 -35.26 17.70
N GLU A 378 -1.60 -34.73 16.70
CA GLU A 378 -1.08 -34.39 15.38
C GLU A 378 -0.70 -32.91 15.31
N LEU A 379 0.26 -32.58 14.43
CA LEU A 379 0.64 -31.22 14.12
C LEU A 379 -0.20 -30.65 12.97
N ILE A 380 -0.42 -29.35 12.97
CA ILE A 380 -1.10 -28.60 11.91
C ILE A 380 -0.14 -27.55 11.33
N PRO A 381 0.26 -27.66 10.08
CA PRO A 381 0.02 -28.77 9.11
C PRO A 381 0.65 -30.09 9.57
N ALA A 382 0.08 -31.21 9.14
CA ALA A 382 0.54 -32.53 9.51
C ALA A 382 2.04 -32.76 9.18
N GLN A 383 2.76 -33.40 10.09
CA GLN A 383 4.16 -33.82 9.94
C GLN A 383 4.24 -35.33 10.03
N ALA A 384 5.33 -35.91 9.53
CA ALA A 384 5.61 -37.34 9.70
C ALA A 384 5.82 -37.67 11.18
N GLU A 385 5.44 -38.90 11.62
CA GLU A 385 5.62 -39.35 13.01
C GLU A 385 7.09 -39.25 13.46
N ALA A 386 8.03 -39.52 12.57
CA ALA A 386 9.47 -39.43 12.83
C ALA A 386 9.90 -37.99 13.24
N TYR A 387 9.11 -36.93 12.93
CA TYR A 387 9.38 -35.55 13.30
C TYR A 387 9.46 -35.35 14.81
N PHE A 388 8.67 -36.09 15.59
CA PHE A 388 8.76 -36.06 17.05
C PHE A 388 10.04 -36.75 17.60
N ALA A 389 10.64 -37.62 16.85
CA ALA A 389 11.91 -38.29 17.22
C ALA A 389 13.14 -37.47 16.79
N ALA A 390 13.06 -36.82 15.64
CA ALA A 390 14.14 -35.96 15.15
C ALA A 390 13.59 -34.89 14.20
N ASN A 391 14.02 -33.64 14.42
CA ASN A 391 13.70 -32.48 13.56
C ASN A 391 14.86 -31.49 13.56
N HIS A 392 14.65 -30.29 13.00
CA HIS A 392 15.68 -29.26 12.89
C HIS A 392 16.23 -28.75 14.24
N LEU A 393 15.46 -28.86 15.34
CA LEU A 393 15.86 -28.45 16.67
C LEU A 393 16.27 -29.63 17.57
N TRP A 394 15.71 -30.79 17.33
CA TRP A 394 15.65 -31.89 18.30
C TRP A 394 16.15 -33.22 17.78
N ASP A 395 16.83 -33.95 18.62
CA ASP A 395 17.21 -35.37 18.42
C ASP A 395 16.97 -36.18 19.68
N ALA A 396 15.99 -37.10 19.64
CA ALA A 396 15.63 -37.96 20.75
C ALA A 396 16.72 -38.96 21.11
N GLY A 397 17.53 -39.41 20.16
CA GLY A 397 18.61 -40.36 20.38
C GLY A 397 19.73 -39.81 21.25
N SER A 398 20.15 -38.59 20.97
CA SER A 398 21.12 -37.87 21.81
C SER A 398 20.49 -37.07 22.95
N LYS A 399 19.19 -36.97 23.01
CA LYS A 399 18.43 -36.13 23.95
C LYS A 399 18.91 -34.68 23.92
N SER A 400 19.12 -34.12 22.75
CA SER A 400 19.70 -32.80 22.55
C SER A 400 18.80 -31.86 21.78
N ILE A 401 18.82 -30.60 22.21
CA ILE A 401 18.14 -29.46 21.58
C ILE A 401 19.18 -28.48 21.06
N ARG A 402 19.01 -27.97 19.84
CA ARG A 402 19.91 -27.00 19.23
C ARG A 402 19.13 -25.73 18.88
N LEU A 403 19.57 -24.62 19.42
CA LEU A 403 19.00 -23.29 19.18
C LEU A 403 20.08 -22.40 18.60
N HIS A 404 19.66 -21.41 17.81
CA HIS A 404 20.53 -20.33 17.38
C HIS A 404 19.79 -18.98 17.38
N ALA A 405 20.49 -17.91 17.73
CA ALA A 405 19.96 -16.57 17.77
C ALA A 405 21.10 -15.53 17.65
N ALA A 406 20.78 -14.34 17.15
CA ALA A 406 21.61 -13.15 17.32
C ALA A 406 21.47 -12.62 18.75
N ARG A 407 22.26 -11.60 19.10
CA ARG A 407 21.99 -10.79 20.28
C ARG A 407 20.75 -9.93 20.07
N ASN A 408 20.08 -9.54 21.16
CA ASN A 408 18.78 -8.83 21.16
C ASN A 408 17.67 -9.60 20.45
N GLU A 409 17.65 -10.91 20.65
CA GLU A 409 16.73 -11.78 19.93
C GLU A 409 16.04 -12.78 20.86
N PHE A 410 14.83 -13.17 20.46
CA PHE A 410 14.07 -14.26 21.06
C PHE A 410 14.11 -15.50 20.16
N VAL A 411 14.33 -16.66 20.75
CA VAL A 411 14.18 -17.98 20.10
C VAL A 411 13.38 -18.87 21.04
N GLY A 412 12.50 -19.70 20.47
CA GLY A 412 11.62 -20.57 21.25
C GLY A 412 11.51 -21.97 20.71
N PHE A 413 10.96 -22.87 21.54
CA PHE A 413 10.61 -24.23 21.19
C PHE A 413 9.44 -24.71 22.07
N GLN A 414 8.84 -25.85 21.71
CA GLN A 414 7.81 -26.50 22.51
C GLN A 414 8.30 -27.83 23.05
N VAL A 415 7.96 -28.10 24.30
CA VAL A 415 8.14 -29.42 24.90
C VAL A 415 6.80 -30.14 24.87
N VAL A 416 6.68 -31.16 24.03
CA VAL A 416 5.49 -31.98 23.89
C VAL A 416 5.54 -33.11 24.92
N LEU A 417 4.50 -33.22 25.72
CA LEU A 417 4.37 -34.17 26.82
C LEU A 417 3.18 -35.10 26.60
N SER A 418 3.31 -36.38 26.92
CA SER A 418 2.12 -37.22 27.11
C SER A 418 1.20 -36.65 28.18
N LYS A 419 -0.11 -36.83 28.07
CA LYS A 419 -1.13 -36.34 29.02
C LYS A 419 -0.79 -36.69 30.48
N LEU A 420 -0.23 -37.91 30.72
CA LEU A 420 0.16 -38.40 32.03
C LEU A 420 1.10 -37.42 32.78
N ILE A 421 1.99 -36.75 32.06
CA ILE A 421 2.98 -35.82 32.61
C ILE A 421 2.72 -34.35 32.22
N ALA A 422 1.47 -34.03 31.91
CA ALA A 422 1.10 -32.66 31.48
C ALA A 422 1.46 -31.58 32.53
N ALA A 423 1.56 -31.95 33.80
CA ALA A 423 1.92 -31.06 34.91
C ALA A 423 3.44 -30.97 35.17
N ALA A 424 4.30 -31.55 34.32
CA ALA A 424 5.75 -31.47 34.48
C ALA A 424 6.24 -30.02 34.66
N LYS A 425 7.23 -29.86 35.54
CA LYS A 425 7.85 -28.55 35.85
C LYS A 425 9.15 -28.41 35.05
N PRO A 426 9.25 -27.45 34.10
CA PRO A 426 10.46 -27.20 33.35
C PRO A 426 11.40 -26.23 34.07
N THR A 427 12.70 -26.41 33.91
CA THR A 427 13.75 -25.45 34.25
C THR A 427 14.83 -25.51 33.17
N LEU A 428 15.22 -24.38 32.59
CA LEU A 428 16.30 -24.28 31.61
C LEU A 428 17.39 -23.35 32.14
N THR A 429 18.61 -23.85 32.24
CA THR A 429 19.79 -23.10 32.67
C THR A 429 20.92 -23.22 31.64
N PHE A 430 21.71 -22.15 31.50
CA PHE A 430 22.93 -22.14 30.68
C PHE A 430 24.16 -22.02 31.59
N GLU A 431 25.29 -22.58 31.15
CA GLU A 431 26.55 -22.55 31.86
C GLU A 431 27.35 -21.26 31.61
N GLY A 432 28.24 -20.93 32.55
CA GLY A 432 29.23 -19.87 32.39
C GLY A 432 28.67 -18.46 32.22
N ALA A 433 29.37 -17.65 31.45
CA ALA A 433 29.00 -16.25 31.21
C ALA A 433 27.64 -16.06 30.50
N ALA A 434 27.24 -17.04 29.67
CA ALA A 434 25.91 -17.02 29.04
C ALA A 434 24.80 -17.26 30.06
N GLY A 435 25.00 -18.14 31.03
CA GLY A 435 24.02 -18.43 32.06
C GLY A 435 23.67 -17.20 32.92
N ALA A 436 24.59 -16.27 33.12
CA ALA A 436 24.35 -15.04 33.83
C ALA A 436 23.57 -13.98 33.03
N LYS A 437 23.47 -14.13 31.70
CA LYS A 437 22.90 -13.12 30.77
C LYS A 437 21.60 -13.56 30.11
N VAL A 438 21.56 -14.77 29.58
CA VAL A 438 20.41 -15.33 28.84
C VAL A 438 19.22 -15.48 29.79
N LYS A 439 18.06 -15.03 29.35
CA LYS A 439 16.80 -15.12 30.11
C LYS A 439 15.94 -16.23 29.52
N THR A 440 15.37 -17.07 30.40
CA THR A 440 14.51 -18.19 30.02
C THR A 440 13.15 -18.05 30.66
N GLU A 441 12.10 -18.31 29.90
CA GLU A 441 10.72 -18.25 30.40
C GLU A 441 9.95 -19.47 29.88
N PHE A 442 8.99 -19.94 30.69
CA PHE A 442 8.10 -21.01 30.31
C PHE A 442 6.65 -20.60 30.47
N GLY A 443 5.83 -21.04 29.51
CA GLY A 443 4.38 -20.89 29.56
C GLY A 443 3.65 -22.16 29.19
N ARG A 444 2.35 -22.14 29.35
CA ARG A 444 1.44 -23.17 28.87
C ARG A 444 0.42 -22.58 27.92
N TYR A 445 -0.13 -23.42 27.05
CA TYR A 445 -1.21 -23.02 26.19
C TYR A 445 -2.56 -23.12 26.90
N ARG A 446 -3.42 -22.15 26.60
CA ARG A 446 -4.86 -22.31 26.65
C ARG A 446 -5.36 -22.72 25.26
N HIS A 447 -6.45 -23.46 25.22
CA HIS A 447 -6.99 -24.00 23.99
C HIS A 447 -8.34 -23.35 23.70
N VAL A 448 -8.55 -22.98 22.45
CA VAL A 448 -9.80 -22.40 21.94
C VAL A 448 -10.52 -23.40 21.06
N GLY A 449 -11.83 -23.43 21.14
CA GLY A 449 -12.66 -24.32 20.30
C GLY A 449 -12.67 -23.86 18.86
N SER A 450 -12.40 -24.77 17.93
CA SER A 450 -12.42 -24.56 16.50
C SER A 450 -13.13 -25.73 15.77
N GLU A 451 -13.29 -25.63 14.46
CA GLU A 451 -13.80 -26.72 13.61
C GLU A 451 -12.87 -27.97 13.65
N LYS A 452 -11.60 -27.76 13.94
CA LYS A 452 -10.60 -28.85 14.12
C LYS A 452 -10.46 -29.32 15.57
N GLY A 453 -11.43 -29.01 16.43
CA GLY A 453 -11.37 -29.29 17.87
C GLY A 453 -10.61 -28.21 18.64
N PRO A 454 -10.21 -28.50 19.89
CA PRO A 454 -9.47 -27.54 20.71
C PRO A 454 -8.06 -27.33 20.16
N LEU A 455 -7.71 -26.07 19.87
CA LEU A 455 -6.39 -25.69 19.34
C LEU A 455 -5.66 -24.74 20.31
N PRO A 456 -4.32 -24.87 20.47
CA PRO A 456 -3.53 -23.99 21.30
C PRO A 456 -3.42 -22.62 20.62
N ASP A 457 -3.63 -21.53 21.42
CA ASP A 457 -3.37 -20.17 20.90
C ASP A 457 -2.87 -19.21 22.01
N PRO A 458 -3.61 -18.87 23.09
CA PRO A 458 -3.04 -18.03 24.15
C PRO A 458 -1.95 -18.77 24.93
N ILE A 459 -0.84 -18.07 25.19
CA ILE A 459 0.25 -18.53 26.05
C ILE A 459 0.12 -17.83 27.41
N VAL A 460 -0.02 -18.61 28.47
CA VAL A 460 -0.24 -18.13 29.83
C VAL A 460 0.84 -18.66 30.80
N PRO A 461 1.02 -18.10 31.98
CA PRO A 461 1.87 -18.66 33.03
C PRO A 461 1.59 -20.14 33.28
N LEU A 462 2.59 -20.88 33.75
CA LEU A 462 2.53 -22.35 33.89
C LEU A 462 1.35 -22.82 34.76
N ASP A 463 0.98 -22.07 35.81
CA ASP A 463 -0.12 -22.38 36.72
C ASP A 463 -1.52 -22.07 36.17
N GLN A 464 -1.61 -21.36 35.01
CA GLN A 464 -2.87 -20.93 34.43
C GLN A 464 -3.24 -21.71 33.16
N GLY A 465 -2.36 -22.59 32.70
CA GLY A 465 -2.61 -23.44 31.54
C GLY A 465 -3.62 -24.57 31.81
N GLU A 466 -4.32 -24.99 30.78
CA GLU A 466 -5.28 -26.08 30.83
C GLU A 466 -4.97 -27.09 29.72
N THR A 467 -5.17 -28.39 30.05
CA THR A 467 -5.13 -29.45 29.07
C THR A 467 -6.56 -29.91 28.79
N PRO A 468 -7.10 -29.81 27.59
CA PRO A 468 -8.47 -30.20 27.28
C PRO A 468 -8.79 -31.65 27.63
N ASP A 469 -10.05 -31.95 27.92
CA ASP A 469 -10.49 -33.32 28.12
C ASP A 469 -10.28 -34.15 26.84
N GLY A 470 -10.00 -35.43 27.02
CA GLY A 470 -9.70 -36.35 25.93
C GLY A 470 -8.33 -36.14 25.25
N SER A 471 -7.52 -35.17 25.73
CA SER A 471 -6.18 -34.95 25.17
C SER A 471 -5.28 -36.16 25.36
N LYS A 472 -4.47 -36.47 24.34
CA LYS A 472 -3.36 -37.42 24.39
C LYS A 472 -2.06 -36.75 24.81
N THR A 473 -1.93 -35.47 24.47
CA THR A 473 -0.70 -34.67 24.63
C THR A 473 -0.99 -33.32 25.28
N ALA A 474 0.06 -32.70 25.82
CA ALA A 474 0.12 -31.32 26.25
C ALA A 474 1.42 -30.69 25.77
N SER A 475 1.48 -29.38 25.64
CA SER A 475 2.69 -28.63 25.27
C SER A 475 3.05 -27.61 26.33
N LEU A 476 4.35 -27.45 26.57
CA LEU A 476 4.96 -26.31 27.25
C LEU A 476 5.63 -25.43 26.21
N HIS A 477 5.42 -24.14 26.29
CA HIS A 477 6.15 -23.13 25.53
C HIS A 477 7.42 -22.75 26.29
N ALA A 478 8.58 -22.81 25.63
CA ALA A 478 9.86 -22.36 26.13
C ALA A 478 10.37 -21.19 25.30
N GLU A 479 10.77 -20.11 25.95
CA GLU A 479 11.31 -18.91 25.32
C GLU A 479 12.67 -18.55 25.91
N VAL A 480 13.62 -18.23 25.05
CA VAL A 480 14.98 -17.83 25.40
C VAL A 480 15.24 -16.43 24.80
N TYR A 481 15.54 -15.45 25.63
CA TYR A 481 15.99 -14.13 25.19
C TYR A 481 17.51 -14.01 25.31
N VAL A 482 18.18 -13.66 24.22
CA VAL A 482 19.61 -13.41 24.14
C VAL A 482 19.87 -11.91 24.20
N PRO A 483 20.33 -11.33 25.30
CA PRO A 483 20.51 -9.88 25.43
C PRO A 483 21.68 -9.35 24.60
N HIS A 484 21.78 -8.02 24.45
CA HIS A 484 22.84 -7.35 23.66
C HIS A 484 24.27 -7.68 24.10
N ASP A 485 24.46 -7.95 25.39
CA ASP A 485 25.77 -8.22 25.99
C ASP A 485 26.04 -9.71 26.21
N ALA A 486 25.22 -10.58 25.60
CA ALA A 486 25.48 -12.01 25.61
C ALA A 486 26.78 -12.32 24.80
N PRO A 487 27.65 -13.19 25.30
CA PRO A 487 28.83 -13.61 24.55
C PRO A 487 28.43 -14.42 23.30
N SER A 488 29.14 -14.20 22.20
CA SER A 488 28.97 -15.02 20.98
C SER A 488 29.59 -16.40 21.14
N GLY A 489 29.14 -17.38 20.34
CA GLY A 489 29.63 -18.75 20.34
C GLY A 489 28.58 -19.76 20.78
N ASP A 490 29.03 -20.99 21.01
CA ASP A 490 28.18 -22.09 21.48
C ASP A 490 28.15 -22.15 23.00
N HIS A 491 26.95 -22.12 23.57
CA HIS A 491 26.71 -22.16 25.00
C HIS A 491 25.93 -23.42 25.37
N ARG A 492 26.46 -24.17 26.33
CA ARG A 492 25.82 -25.38 26.85
C ARG A 492 24.76 -25.00 27.87
N GLY A 493 23.65 -25.70 27.83
CA GLY A 493 22.58 -25.58 28.79
C GLY A 493 21.93 -26.92 29.08
N THR A 494 21.09 -26.94 30.10
CA THR A 494 20.36 -28.14 30.50
C THR A 494 18.89 -27.78 30.75
N LEU A 495 18.01 -28.44 30.00
CA LEU A 495 16.57 -28.43 30.27
C LEU A 495 16.26 -29.58 31.20
N THR A 496 15.73 -29.28 32.37
CA THR A 496 15.29 -30.25 33.35
C THR A 496 13.75 -30.28 33.43
N LEU A 497 13.17 -31.48 33.36
CA LEU A 497 11.73 -31.67 33.53
C LEU A 497 11.53 -32.57 34.76
N GLU A 498 10.63 -32.16 35.65
CA GLU A 498 10.30 -32.90 36.87
C GLU A 498 8.82 -33.30 36.90
N ALA A 499 8.52 -34.55 37.10
CA ALA A 499 7.15 -35.06 37.25
C ALA A 499 7.15 -36.37 38.04
N GLY A 500 6.17 -36.61 38.91
CA GLY A 500 6.01 -37.84 39.67
C GLY A 500 7.21 -38.27 40.53
N GLY A 501 8.04 -37.28 40.96
CA GLY A 501 9.26 -37.54 41.73
C GLY A 501 10.48 -37.96 40.85
N GLU A 502 10.30 -38.10 39.56
CA GLU A 502 11.38 -38.38 38.59
C GLU A 502 11.88 -37.11 37.93
N ARG A 503 13.10 -37.14 37.41
CA ARG A 503 13.76 -36.05 36.69
C ARG A 503 14.29 -36.54 35.32
N LEU A 504 13.99 -35.82 34.26
CA LEU A 504 14.59 -35.99 32.93
C LEU A 504 15.42 -34.76 32.57
N THR A 505 16.66 -34.97 32.11
CA THR A 505 17.54 -33.90 31.64
C THR A 505 17.73 -34.02 30.12
N LEU A 506 17.65 -32.90 29.41
CA LEU A 506 17.92 -32.77 27.99
C LEU A 506 19.05 -31.76 27.80
N ALA A 507 20.03 -32.09 27.00
CA ALA A 507 21.13 -31.19 26.67
C ALA A 507 20.61 -30.06 25.73
N VAL A 508 21.01 -28.84 25.98
CA VAL A 508 20.70 -27.70 25.11
C VAL A 508 21.99 -27.04 24.64
N THR A 509 22.09 -26.77 23.35
CA THR A 509 23.16 -25.96 22.78
C THR A 509 22.54 -24.71 22.19
N LEU A 510 22.96 -23.52 22.64
CA LEU A 510 22.56 -22.23 22.08
C LEU A 510 23.76 -21.63 21.35
N ARG A 511 23.64 -21.51 20.01
CA ARG A 511 24.58 -20.75 19.22
C ARG A 511 24.16 -19.27 19.25
N VAL A 512 24.99 -18.39 19.81
CA VAL A 512 24.83 -16.95 19.75
C VAL A 512 25.68 -16.38 18.63
N TRP A 513 25.03 -15.80 17.61
CA TRP A 513 25.70 -15.15 16.48
C TRP A 513 26.44 -13.88 16.91
N ASN A 514 27.56 -13.55 16.24
CA ASN A 514 28.36 -12.37 16.57
C ASN A 514 27.84 -11.08 15.92
N PHE A 515 26.54 -10.82 15.98
CA PHE A 515 25.90 -9.56 15.66
C PHE A 515 24.67 -9.36 16.54
N SER A 516 24.10 -8.15 16.52
CA SER A 516 22.89 -7.79 17.29
C SER A 516 21.78 -7.37 16.36
N LEU A 517 20.53 -7.74 16.66
CA LEU A 517 19.37 -7.14 16.02
C LEU A 517 19.22 -5.67 16.50
N PRO A 518 18.81 -4.77 15.60
CA PRO A 518 18.61 -3.36 15.95
C PRO A 518 17.46 -3.18 16.94
N ASP A 519 17.53 -2.13 17.75
CA ASP A 519 16.45 -1.74 18.67
C ASP A 519 15.29 -1.06 17.90
N TYR A 520 15.59 -0.33 16.82
CA TYR A 520 14.62 0.26 15.90
C TYR A 520 14.23 -0.73 14.82
N LEU A 521 12.93 -0.82 14.53
CA LEU A 521 12.42 -1.74 13.50
C LEU A 521 12.69 -1.22 12.09
N SER A 522 13.22 -2.06 11.21
CA SER A 522 13.36 -1.77 9.78
C SER A 522 12.12 -2.16 8.97
N PHE A 523 11.27 -2.97 9.54
CA PHE A 523 10.03 -3.45 9.00
C PHE A 523 8.95 -3.35 10.08
N LEU A 524 7.76 -2.89 9.72
CA LEU A 524 6.73 -2.42 10.65
C LEU A 524 5.55 -3.40 10.76
N PRO A 525 5.56 -4.38 11.66
CA PRO A 525 4.34 -5.12 12.00
C PRO A 525 3.45 -4.24 12.90
N GLU A 526 2.51 -3.53 12.28
CA GLU A 526 1.58 -2.63 12.95
C GLU A 526 0.35 -3.39 13.43
N MET A 527 0.20 -3.54 14.74
CA MET A 527 -0.95 -4.20 15.37
C MET A 527 -2.06 -3.19 15.60
N ASN A 528 -2.98 -3.08 14.64
CA ASN A 528 -4.07 -2.11 14.72
C ASN A 528 -5.15 -2.53 15.71
N CYS A 529 -5.77 -1.58 16.41
CA CYS A 529 -6.93 -1.84 17.26
C CYS A 529 -7.84 -0.64 17.46
N TYR A 530 -9.14 -0.90 17.68
CA TYR A 530 -10.18 0.11 17.86
C TYR A 530 -10.40 0.51 19.32
N GLY A 531 -9.87 -0.23 20.26
CA GLY A 531 -9.99 0.07 21.68
C GLY A 531 -9.15 -0.88 22.51
N LEU A 532 -8.85 -0.48 23.74
CA LEU A 532 -8.05 -1.24 24.69
C LEU A 532 -8.73 -1.28 26.05
N PRO A 533 -8.54 -2.36 26.83
CA PRO A 533 -8.88 -2.40 28.24
C PRO A 533 -8.18 -1.29 29.05
N PRO A 534 -8.64 -0.98 30.27
CA PRO A 534 -8.05 0.09 31.10
C PRO A 534 -6.55 -0.01 31.37
N ASN A 535 -6.00 -1.24 31.35
CA ASN A 535 -4.56 -1.50 31.47
C ASN A 535 -3.83 -1.41 30.11
N GLU A 536 -4.20 -0.45 29.26
CA GLU A 536 -3.67 -0.31 27.89
C GLU A 536 -2.15 -0.31 27.80
N ARG A 537 -1.45 0.24 28.80
CA ARG A 537 0.02 0.28 28.83
C ARG A 537 0.64 -1.11 28.74
N ASP A 538 0.04 -2.12 29.35
CA ASP A 538 0.55 -3.49 29.33
C ASP A 538 0.46 -4.10 27.92
N PHE A 539 -0.57 -3.74 27.15
CA PHE A 539 -0.69 -4.15 25.74
C PHE A 539 0.40 -3.53 24.87
N TYR A 540 0.68 -2.23 25.04
CA TYR A 540 1.80 -1.58 24.33
C TYR A 540 3.14 -2.23 24.69
N ARG A 541 3.37 -2.56 25.95
CA ARG A 541 4.58 -3.24 26.42
C ARG A 541 4.71 -4.64 25.84
N LEU A 542 3.60 -5.39 25.79
CA LEU A 542 3.56 -6.73 25.20
C LEU A 542 3.89 -6.68 23.70
N ALA A 543 3.30 -5.73 22.94
CA ALA A 543 3.61 -5.53 21.53
C ALA A 543 5.09 -5.18 21.33
N HIS A 544 5.62 -4.22 22.09
CA HIS A 544 7.01 -3.78 22.02
C HIS A 544 8.01 -4.93 22.29
N ARG A 545 7.74 -5.77 23.28
CA ARG A 545 8.52 -6.99 23.56
C ARG A 545 8.51 -7.97 22.38
N HIS A 546 7.44 -7.98 21.61
CA HIS A 546 7.29 -8.87 20.44
C HIS A 546 7.80 -8.24 19.14
N ARG A 547 8.57 -7.15 19.19
CA ARG A 547 9.09 -6.44 18.00
C ARG A 547 7.99 -6.07 17.00
N THR A 548 6.82 -5.76 17.54
CA THR A 548 5.67 -5.18 16.86
C THR A 548 5.33 -3.87 17.55
N PHE A 549 4.43 -3.08 17.00
CA PHE A 549 3.88 -1.96 17.75
C PHE A 549 2.36 -1.96 17.68
N LEU A 550 1.75 -1.69 18.81
CA LEU A 550 0.32 -1.54 18.90
C LEU A 550 -0.05 -0.12 18.48
N ASN A 551 -1.04 0.03 17.60
CA ASN A 551 -1.54 1.32 17.18
C ASN A 551 -3.04 1.39 17.42
N ARG A 552 -3.43 2.10 18.50
CA ARG A 552 -4.81 2.27 18.91
C ARG A 552 -5.44 3.46 18.22
N LEU A 553 -6.55 3.26 17.51
CA LEU A 553 -7.36 4.37 17.01
C LEU A 553 -7.90 5.22 18.17
N PRO A 554 -7.76 6.56 18.09
CA PRO A 554 -8.26 7.47 19.14
C PRO A 554 -9.78 7.69 19.09
N TYR A 555 -10.46 7.10 18.13
CA TYR A 555 -11.91 7.20 17.87
C TYR A 555 -12.47 5.83 17.46
N ASN A 556 -13.77 5.66 17.69
CA ASN A 556 -14.46 4.45 17.25
C ASN A 556 -14.92 4.56 15.77
N GLN A 557 -15.48 3.49 15.21
CA GLN A 557 -15.96 3.45 13.83
C GLN A 557 -17.12 4.42 13.53
N ALA A 558 -17.82 4.93 14.54
CA ALA A 558 -18.84 5.96 14.39
C ALA A 558 -18.26 7.40 14.42
N GLY A 559 -16.93 7.53 14.52
CA GLY A 559 -16.23 8.81 14.52
C GLY A 559 -16.28 9.57 15.85
N ALA A 560 -16.68 8.92 16.93
CA ALA A 560 -16.63 9.53 18.26
C ALA A 560 -15.23 9.33 18.85
N ILE A 561 -14.61 10.43 19.32
CA ILE A 561 -13.34 10.36 20.02
C ILE A 561 -13.53 9.62 21.36
N GLU A 562 -12.68 8.64 21.62
CA GLU A 562 -12.65 7.93 22.88
C GLU A 562 -12.16 8.83 24.03
N PRO A 563 -12.72 8.72 25.24
CA PRO A 563 -12.36 9.57 26.36
C PRO A 563 -10.85 9.63 26.61
N GLY A 564 -10.29 10.83 26.66
CA GLY A 564 -8.87 11.09 26.91
C GLY A 564 -7.92 10.69 25.77
N CYS A 565 -8.44 10.34 24.58
CA CYS A 565 -7.62 9.99 23.41
C CYS A 565 -7.30 11.19 22.50
N ALA A 566 -7.85 12.36 22.79
CA ALA A 566 -7.51 13.61 22.11
C ALA A 566 -7.26 14.73 23.13
N PRO A 567 -6.42 15.71 22.79
CA PRO A 567 -6.33 16.96 23.54
C PRO A 567 -7.67 17.71 23.45
N THR A 568 -7.96 18.56 24.45
CA THR A 568 -9.22 19.32 24.46
C THR A 568 -9.10 20.53 23.53
N TRP A 569 -10.08 20.73 22.65
CA TRP A 569 -10.18 21.87 21.74
C TRP A 569 -11.17 22.91 22.27
N ASP A 570 -10.73 24.17 22.48
CA ASP A 570 -11.58 25.26 22.97
C ASP A 570 -12.20 26.13 21.85
N GLY A 571 -12.02 25.72 20.60
CA GLY A 571 -12.38 26.46 19.38
C GLY A 571 -11.19 27.16 18.72
N ARG A 572 -10.04 27.24 19.40
CA ARG A 572 -8.83 27.92 18.91
C ARG A 572 -7.54 27.20 19.29
N LYS A 573 -7.47 26.63 20.49
CA LYS A 573 -6.25 26.06 21.06
C LYS A 573 -6.48 24.64 21.60
N LEU A 574 -5.44 23.80 21.50
CA LEU A 574 -5.38 22.46 22.06
C LEU A 574 -4.77 22.48 23.45
N ASP A 575 -5.46 21.87 24.43
CA ASP A 575 -4.93 21.60 25.75
C ASP A 575 -4.44 20.13 25.83
N TRP A 576 -3.12 19.98 25.94
CA TRP A 576 -2.43 18.69 25.89
C TRP A 576 -2.29 18.00 27.24
N ARG A 577 -2.52 18.68 28.38
CA ARG A 577 -2.14 18.23 29.72
C ARG A 577 -2.65 16.83 30.09
N ALA A 578 -3.89 16.50 29.71
CA ALA A 578 -4.46 15.18 30.01
C ALA A 578 -3.92 14.10 29.07
N TRP A 579 -3.76 14.44 27.80
CA TRP A 579 -3.24 13.57 26.77
C TRP A 579 -1.77 13.22 27.02
N ASP A 580 -0.93 14.21 27.37
CA ASP A 580 0.49 14.01 27.67
C ASP A 580 0.67 13.07 28.87
N ARG A 581 -0.08 13.26 29.96
CA ARG A 581 -0.01 12.36 31.13
C ARG A 581 -0.29 10.91 30.77
N ARG A 582 -1.13 10.67 29.78
CA ARG A 582 -1.50 9.33 29.34
C ARG A 582 -0.47 8.72 28.41
N PHE A 583 -0.04 9.46 27.39
CA PHE A 583 0.71 8.91 26.27
C PHE A 583 2.20 9.28 26.23
N ALA A 584 2.64 10.31 26.96
CA ALA A 584 4.06 10.67 26.97
C ALA A 584 4.99 9.50 27.29
N PRO A 585 4.68 8.59 28.25
CA PRO A 585 5.56 7.46 28.54
C PRO A 585 5.75 6.47 27.38
N LEU A 586 4.81 6.42 26.42
CA LEU A 586 4.92 5.62 25.20
C LEU A 586 5.79 6.33 24.17
N LEU A 587 5.71 7.66 24.10
CA LEU A 587 6.31 8.52 23.10
C LEU A 587 7.74 8.96 23.44
N ASP A 588 8.10 8.97 24.72
CA ASP A 588 9.47 9.21 25.19
C ASP A 588 10.25 7.90 25.49
N GLY A 589 9.57 6.74 25.39
CA GLY A 589 10.14 5.43 25.58
C GLY A 589 10.29 4.98 27.03
N SER A 590 9.96 5.83 28.01
CA SER A 590 10.09 5.49 29.45
C SER A 590 9.21 4.28 29.85
N ALA A 591 8.09 4.05 29.15
CA ALA A 591 7.25 2.87 29.34
C ALA A 591 7.95 1.55 28.99
N PHE A 592 9.07 1.59 28.24
CA PHE A 592 9.76 0.44 27.66
C PHE A 592 11.23 0.31 28.12
N ALA A 593 11.66 1.11 29.10
CA ALA A 593 13.06 1.20 29.51
C ALA A 593 13.66 -0.15 29.99
N ASP A 594 12.84 -1.01 30.58
CA ASP A 594 13.19 -2.35 31.09
C ASP A 594 13.03 -3.47 30.04
N LEU A 595 12.50 -3.16 28.86
CA LEU A 595 12.26 -4.12 27.79
C LEU A 595 13.48 -4.30 26.86
N PRO A 596 13.53 -5.38 26.07
CA PRO A 596 14.67 -5.72 25.21
C PRO A 596 15.14 -4.60 24.27
N ARG A 597 14.23 -3.79 23.72
CA ARG A 597 14.55 -2.66 22.83
C ARG A 597 14.91 -1.36 23.57
N ARG A 598 15.24 -1.44 24.87
CA ARG A 598 15.91 -0.42 25.70
C ARG A 598 15.29 0.98 25.68
N GLY A 599 13.98 1.08 25.80
CA GLY A 599 13.30 2.38 25.87
C GLY A 599 13.16 3.10 24.54
N VAL A 600 13.28 2.38 23.40
CA VAL A 600 12.85 2.91 22.11
C VAL A 600 11.36 3.25 22.22
N PRO A 601 10.93 4.46 21.83
CA PRO A 601 9.51 4.82 21.79
C PRO A 601 8.66 3.90 20.91
N VAL A 602 7.35 3.95 21.05
CA VAL A 602 6.43 3.26 20.13
C VAL A 602 6.71 3.69 18.67
N ASP A 603 6.82 2.74 17.76
CA ASP A 603 7.29 3.01 16.39
C ASP A 603 6.28 3.82 15.56
N GLY A 604 4.99 3.66 15.80
CA GLY A 604 3.92 4.43 15.16
C GLY A 604 2.79 4.75 16.13
N PHE A 605 2.11 5.88 15.90
CA PHE A 605 1.05 6.35 16.77
C PHE A 605 0.02 7.19 16.01
N TYR A 606 -1.30 6.94 16.22
CA TYR A 606 -2.33 7.73 15.59
C TYR A 606 -2.48 9.12 16.21
N LEU A 607 -2.51 10.11 15.33
CA LEU A 607 -2.99 11.45 15.69
C LEU A 607 -4.50 11.43 15.90
N PRO A 608 -5.04 12.20 16.84
CA PRO A 608 -6.48 12.29 17.08
C PRO A 608 -7.20 13.14 16.01
N LEU A 609 -6.73 13.13 14.77
CA LEU A 609 -7.38 13.79 13.64
C LEU A 609 -8.49 12.91 13.09
N HIS A 610 -9.67 13.53 12.93
CA HIS A 610 -10.83 12.87 12.38
C HIS A 610 -11.76 13.93 11.76
N GLU A 611 -12.62 13.55 10.85
CA GLU A 611 -13.55 14.52 10.22
C GLU A 611 -14.57 15.13 11.20
N ASN A 612 -14.77 14.54 12.39
CA ASN A 612 -15.57 15.12 13.48
C ASN A 612 -14.73 15.79 14.58
N TRP A 613 -13.43 15.89 14.40
CA TRP A 613 -12.53 16.50 15.35
C TRP A 613 -11.44 17.31 14.62
N PRO A 614 -11.10 18.53 15.05
CA PRO A 614 -11.51 19.20 16.29
C PRO A 614 -12.94 19.76 16.34
N THR A 615 -13.65 19.77 15.22
CA THR A 615 -15.03 20.27 15.15
C THR A 615 -15.94 19.32 14.37
N SER A 616 -17.24 19.32 14.69
CA SER A 616 -18.20 18.41 14.07
C SER A 616 -18.39 18.70 12.58
N ILE A 617 -18.30 17.65 11.75
CA ILE A 617 -18.63 17.74 10.33
C ILE A 617 -20.10 18.11 10.11
N GLU A 618 -21.03 17.56 10.87
CA GLU A 618 -22.48 17.80 10.74
C GLU A 618 -22.85 19.28 10.79
N LYS A 619 -22.21 20.04 11.71
CA LYS A 619 -22.46 21.48 11.88
C LYS A 619 -21.87 22.35 10.76
N ASN A 620 -21.00 21.79 9.94
CA ASN A 620 -20.22 22.51 8.92
C ASN A 620 -20.47 21.99 7.50
N TYR A 621 -21.35 21.00 7.34
CA TYR A 621 -21.66 20.35 6.08
C TYR A 621 -22.89 20.97 5.43
N ASN A 622 -22.78 21.36 4.15
CA ASN A 622 -23.84 22.01 3.41
C ASN A 622 -24.72 21.09 2.56
N GLY A 623 -24.39 19.78 2.50
CA GLY A 623 -25.14 18.78 1.72
C GLY A 623 -24.50 18.41 0.38
N ASP A 624 -23.44 19.05 -0.06
CA ASP A 624 -22.72 18.67 -1.28
C ASP A 624 -21.81 17.44 -1.05
N PHE A 625 -21.79 16.50 -2.00
CA PHE A 625 -20.96 15.27 -1.92
C PHE A 625 -19.56 15.44 -2.53
N TRP A 626 -19.22 16.62 -2.99
CA TRP A 626 -17.88 16.98 -3.40
C TRP A 626 -17.22 17.84 -2.32
N ALA A 627 -16.17 17.33 -1.71
CA ALA A 627 -15.54 17.91 -0.53
C ALA A 627 -15.05 19.37 -0.72
N ASP A 628 -14.66 19.73 -1.94
CA ASP A 628 -14.27 21.10 -2.30
C ASP A 628 -15.41 22.12 -2.15
N ARG A 629 -16.66 21.66 -2.16
CA ARG A 629 -17.87 22.49 -2.02
C ARG A 629 -18.69 22.19 -0.76
N ALA A 630 -18.28 21.18 0.01
CA ALA A 630 -19.09 20.60 1.08
C ALA A 630 -18.98 21.33 2.43
N PHE A 631 -17.94 22.12 2.64
CA PHE A 631 -17.60 22.61 3.96
C PHE A 631 -17.57 24.12 4.06
N THR A 632 -17.81 24.62 5.28
CA THR A 632 -17.56 26.02 5.64
C THR A 632 -16.06 26.32 5.71
N SER A 633 -15.68 27.56 5.46
CA SER A 633 -14.27 28.00 5.59
C SER A 633 -13.73 27.84 7.02
N SER A 634 -14.61 28.00 8.02
CA SER A 634 -14.26 27.80 9.44
C SER A 634 -13.91 26.36 9.77
N TYR A 635 -14.57 25.37 9.17
CA TYR A 635 -14.24 23.95 9.32
C TYR A 635 -12.83 23.65 8.82
N ARG A 636 -12.50 24.11 7.61
CA ARG A 636 -11.16 23.95 7.05
C ARG A 636 -10.09 24.62 7.91
N ALA A 637 -10.33 25.86 8.34
CA ALA A 637 -9.42 26.61 9.19
C ALA A 637 -9.13 25.90 10.53
N ALA A 638 -10.18 25.35 11.17
CA ALA A 638 -10.01 24.57 12.41
C ALA A 638 -9.19 23.29 12.20
N PHE A 639 -9.40 22.58 11.10
CA PHE A 639 -8.64 21.36 10.78
C PHE A 639 -7.17 21.67 10.50
N VAL A 640 -6.89 22.72 9.71
CA VAL A 640 -5.51 23.19 9.42
C VAL A 640 -4.81 23.62 10.71
N GLU A 641 -5.49 24.38 11.57
CA GLU A 641 -4.92 24.88 12.81
C GLU A 641 -4.66 23.77 13.82
N ALA A 642 -5.54 22.79 13.94
CA ALA A 642 -5.31 21.59 14.77
C ALA A 642 -4.09 20.81 14.27
N SER A 643 -3.95 20.59 12.96
CA SER A 643 -2.80 19.93 12.36
C SER A 643 -1.49 20.67 12.64
N ARG A 644 -1.52 22.02 12.58
CA ARG A 644 -0.36 22.87 12.91
C ARG A 644 0.03 22.72 14.39
N GLN A 645 -0.94 22.82 15.32
CA GLN A 645 -0.68 22.71 16.75
C GLN A 645 -0.20 21.30 17.15
N MET A 646 -0.66 20.26 16.48
CA MET A 646 -0.12 18.90 16.66
C MET A 646 1.35 18.82 16.26
N ALA A 647 1.70 19.33 15.08
CA ALA A 647 3.10 19.35 14.63
C ALA A 647 4.00 20.16 15.59
N GLU A 648 3.52 21.32 16.04
CA GLU A 648 4.24 22.18 16.99
C GLU A 648 4.47 21.49 18.34
N HIS A 649 3.42 20.84 18.88
CA HIS A 649 3.49 20.13 20.16
C HIS A 649 4.48 18.96 20.10
N ILE A 650 4.36 18.09 19.09
CA ILE A 650 5.23 16.92 18.91
C ILE A 650 6.69 17.35 18.70
N HIS A 651 6.90 18.40 17.93
CA HIS A 651 8.25 18.97 17.76
C HIS A 651 8.82 19.52 19.07
N LYS A 652 8.02 20.27 19.84
CA LYS A 652 8.44 20.87 21.12
C LYS A 652 8.77 19.80 22.17
N THR A 653 8.04 18.71 22.21
CA THR A 653 8.28 17.57 23.11
C THR A 653 9.41 16.65 22.64
N GLN A 654 9.95 16.87 21.44
CA GLN A 654 11.03 16.09 20.82
C GLN A 654 10.68 14.58 20.62
N TRP A 655 9.42 14.24 20.42
CA TRP A 655 8.99 12.88 20.11
C TRP A 655 9.27 12.52 18.64
N ASN A 656 10.55 12.59 18.27
CA ASN A 656 11.00 12.47 16.88
C ASN A 656 11.19 11.02 16.42
N ASP A 657 11.08 10.06 17.33
CA ASP A 657 11.33 8.65 17.06
C ASP A 657 10.05 7.86 16.70
N THR A 658 8.89 8.42 16.98
CA THR A 658 7.59 7.86 16.62
C THR A 658 7.10 8.43 15.29
N LEU A 659 6.53 7.57 14.43
CA LEU A 659 5.84 7.97 13.21
C LEU A 659 4.36 8.26 13.53
N PHE A 660 4.00 9.53 13.57
CA PHE A 660 2.62 9.95 13.82
C PHE A 660 1.77 9.88 12.56
N GLN A 661 0.61 9.25 12.63
CA GLN A 661 -0.28 8.99 11.51
C GLN A 661 -1.59 9.77 11.66
N GLY A 662 -1.89 10.68 10.73
CA GLY A 662 -3.21 11.27 10.56
C GLY A 662 -4.06 10.35 9.67
N PHE A 663 -5.05 9.68 10.25
CA PHE A 663 -5.87 8.68 9.56
C PHE A 663 -7.36 8.98 9.75
N LEU A 664 -8.14 8.88 8.67
CA LEU A 664 -9.57 9.08 8.65
C LEU A 664 -10.27 7.74 8.42
N ASN A 665 -10.66 7.08 9.50
CA ASN A 665 -11.23 5.73 9.46
C ASN A 665 -12.77 5.79 9.44
N ASN A 666 -13.36 6.19 8.33
CA ASN A 666 -14.79 6.32 8.26
C ASN A 666 -15.39 5.62 7.05
N LYS A 667 -16.46 4.87 7.27
CA LYS A 667 -17.20 4.16 6.24
C LYS A 667 -18.58 4.79 6.02
N VAL A 668 -18.93 5.02 4.77
CA VAL A 668 -20.19 5.66 4.36
C VAL A 668 -21.44 4.96 4.89
N ASP A 669 -21.38 3.67 5.13
CA ASP A 669 -22.52 2.90 5.64
C ASP A 669 -22.98 3.33 7.03
N PHE A 670 -22.12 3.89 7.83
CA PHE A 670 -22.51 4.49 9.11
C PHE A 670 -23.43 5.68 8.93
N LYS A 671 -23.36 6.38 7.80
CA LYS A 671 -24.17 7.56 7.49
C LYS A 671 -25.53 7.27 6.90
N SER A 672 -25.70 6.13 6.24
CA SER A 672 -27.04 5.70 5.82
C SER A 672 -27.98 5.54 7.00
N ARG A 673 -27.45 5.51 8.22
CA ARG A 673 -28.18 5.41 9.49
C ARG A 673 -28.34 6.75 10.24
N GLY A 674 -27.92 7.86 9.64
CA GLY A 674 -27.97 9.21 10.22
C GLY A 674 -26.65 9.68 10.87
N TRP A 675 -26.52 11.00 11.08
CA TRP A 675 -25.32 11.64 11.60
C TRP A 675 -24.87 11.15 12.98
N SER A 676 -25.78 10.71 13.83
CA SER A 676 -25.49 10.14 15.15
C SER A 676 -24.75 8.79 15.08
N ARG A 677 -24.72 8.15 13.92
CA ARG A 677 -24.11 6.83 13.70
C ARG A 677 -23.09 6.81 12.58
N GLY A 678 -22.79 7.96 12.00
CA GLY A 678 -21.83 8.10 10.93
C GLY A 678 -21.22 9.48 10.94
N SER A 679 -20.05 9.64 10.39
CA SER A 679 -19.26 10.83 10.54
C SER A 679 -18.93 11.54 9.23
N SER A 680 -19.05 10.91 8.06
CA SER A 680 -18.80 11.56 6.77
C SER A 680 -19.71 11.05 5.64
N PRO A 681 -19.99 11.78 4.57
CA PRO A 681 -20.71 11.25 3.41
C PRO A 681 -19.86 10.35 2.53
N TRP A 682 -18.56 10.25 2.80
CA TRP A 682 -17.59 9.52 2.00
C TRP A 682 -17.08 8.29 2.72
N LEU A 683 -16.64 7.33 1.94
CA LEU A 683 -15.87 6.17 2.38
C LEU A 683 -14.39 6.59 2.46
N LEU A 684 -13.95 7.06 3.62
CA LEU A 684 -12.58 7.56 3.81
C LEU A 684 -11.59 6.46 4.18
N ASP A 685 -12.11 5.35 4.70
CA ASP A 685 -11.40 4.08 4.87
C ASP A 685 -11.82 3.16 3.72
N GLU A 686 -10.88 2.68 2.93
CA GLU A 686 -11.08 1.88 1.72
C GLU A 686 -11.94 2.57 0.64
N PRO A 687 -11.52 3.73 0.13
CA PRO A 687 -12.29 4.50 -0.82
C PRO A 687 -12.69 3.67 -2.06
N ALA A 688 -13.93 3.85 -2.52
CA ALA A 688 -14.53 3.03 -3.57
C ALA A 688 -14.90 3.81 -4.84
N ASN A 689 -14.85 5.14 -4.82
CA ASN A 689 -15.19 5.98 -5.97
C ASN A 689 -14.40 7.30 -5.94
N THR A 690 -14.50 8.08 -7.01
CA THR A 690 -13.75 9.35 -7.13
C THR A 690 -14.12 10.36 -6.04
N GLN A 691 -15.36 10.40 -5.59
CA GLN A 691 -15.80 11.32 -4.52
C GLN A 691 -15.10 11.03 -3.20
N ASP A 692 -14.87 9.76 -2.89
CA ASP A 692 -14.16 9.32 -1.68
C ASP A 692 -12.66 9.73 -1.76
N PHE A 693 -12.00 9.44 -2.88
CA PHE A 693 -10.61 9.87 -3.12
C PHE A 693 -10.47 11.40 -3.15
N TRP A 694 -11.48 12.09 -3.67
CA TRP A 694 -11.50 13.56 -3.68
C TRP A 694 -11.61 14.13 -2.28
N ALA A 695 -12.41 13.52 -1.42
CA ALA A 695 -12.51 13.90 -0.02
C ALA A 695 -11.20 13.64 0.74
N LEU A 696 -10.57 12.48 0.54
CA LEU A 696 -9.23 12.20 1.10
C LEU A 696 -8.20 13.24 0.64
N ARG A 697 -8.19 13.60 -0.65
CA ARG A 697 -7.33 14.67 -1.18
C ARG A 697 -7.54 15.99 -0.45
N TRP A 698 -8.79 16.38 -0.21
CA TRP A 698 -9.12 17.61 0.48
C TRP A 698 -8.61 17.63 1.92
N PHE A 699 -8.83 16.55 2.68
CA PHE A 699 -8.35 16.42 4.06
C PHE A 699 -6.81 16.33 4.12
N ALA A 700 -6.20 15.60 3.23
CA ALA A 700 -4.74 15.50 3.15
C ALA A 700 -4.10 16.86 2.84
N ALA A 701 -4.67 17.62 1.91
CA ALA A 701 -4.20 18.98 1.61
C ALA A 701 -4.31 19.91 2.82
N ALA A 702 -5.42 19.85 3.58
CA ALA A 702 -5.60 20.63 4.80
C ALA A 702 -4.63 20.21 5.91
N PHE A 703 -4.37 18.90 6.07
CA PHE A 703 -3.37 18.38 7.00
C PHE A 703 -1.97 18.92 6.68
N HIS A 704 -1.53 18.78 5.43
CA HIS A 704 -0.20 19.25 5.01
C HIS A 704 -0.06 20.76 5.08
N GLU A 705 -1.10 21.53 4.79
CA GLU A 705 -1.07 22.98 4.99
C GLU A 705 -0.76 23.33 6.46
N GLY A 706 -1.39 22.64 7.40
CA GLY A 706 -1.14 22.85 8.83
C GLY A 706 0.28 22.46 9.22
N VAL A 707 0.67 21.23 8.90
CA VAL A 707 1.97 20.64 9.25
C VAL A 707 3.13 21.44 8.65
N ASN A 708 3.02 21.91 7.42
CA ASN A 708 4.07 22.66 6.72
C ASN A 708 4.38 24.03 7.35
N ARG A 709 3.51 24.55 8.20
CA ARG A 709 3.73 25.82 8.94
C ARG A 709 4.71 25.66 10.11
N VAL A 710 5.10 24.42 10.43
CA VAL A 710 6.00 24.09 11.53
C VAL A 710 7.27 23.47 11.00
N ASN A 711 8.42 23.93 11.53
CA ASN A 711 9.74 23.37 11.27
C ASN A 711 10.19 22.52 12.45
N GLY A 712 10.57 21.26 12.21
CA GLY A 712 11.08 20.42 13.26
C GLY A 712 11.37 18.99 12.82
N GLY A 713 11.81 18.16 13.76
CA GLY A 713 12.18 16.75 13.54
C GLY A 713 11.02 15.77 13.68
N ALA A 714 9.80 16.24 14.00
CA ALA A 714 8.62 15.39 14.14
C ALA A 714 8.31 14.68 12.82
N LYS A 715 7.88 13.41 12.92
CA LYS A 715 7.48 12.57 11.77
C LYS A 715 5.98 12.47 11.74
N LEU A 716 5.35 13.27 10.88
CA LEU A 716 3.90 13.31 10.71
C LEU A 716 3.57 12.86 9.29
N ALA A 717 2.72 11.86 9.16
CA ALA A 717 2.29 11.27 7.91
C ALA A 717 0.77 11.36 7.76
N PHE A 718 0.30 11.76 6.59
CA PHE A 718 -1.09 11.52 6.22
C PHE A 718 -1.22 10.07 5.74
N ARG A 719 -2.09 9.30 6.41
CA ARG A 719 -2.36 7.90 6.10
C ARG A 719 -3.71 7.75 5.40
N ALA A 720 -3.76 6.85 4.42
CA ALA A 720 -5.00 6.31 3.88
C ALA A 720 -4.88 4.81 3.67
N ASP A 721 -5.97 4.09 3.92
CA ASP A 721 -6.08 2.66 3.67
C ASP A 721 -6.75 2.45 2.31
N ILE A 722 -5.99 1.92 1.34
CA ILE A 722 -6.36 1.85 -0.08
C ILE A 722 -6.53 0.40 -0.51
N SER A 723 -7.77 -0.09 -0.51
CA SER A 723 -8.08 -1.44 -1.04
C SER A 723 -8.03 -1.52 -2.57
N ARG A 724 -8.14 -0.36 -3.25
CA ARG A 724 -8.24 -0.27 -4.72
C ARG A 724 -7.22 0.70 -5.31
N PRO A 725 -5.91 0.37 -5.27
CA PRO A 725 -4.84 1.27 -5.71
C PRO A 725 -4.91 1.66 -7.19
N GLN A 726 -5.53 0.83 -8.04
CA GLN A 726 -5.75 1.09 -9.46
C GLN A 726 -6.72 2.26 -9.72
N TRP A 727 -7.62 2.56 -8.77
CA TRP A 727 -8.61 3.64 -8.91
C TRP A 727 -8.20 4.94 -8.21
N GLN A 728 -7.09 4.93 -7.47
CA GLN A 728 -6.56 6.12 -6.80
C GLN A 728 -6.21 7.23 -7.79
N ARG A 729 -5.80 6.89 -9.02
CA ARG A 729 -5.20 7.83 -9.98
C ARG A 729 -3.96 8.50 -9.37
N ASP A 730 -3.72 9.76 -9.74
CA ASP A 730 -2.75 10.67 -9.11
C ASP A 730 -3.41 11.63 -8.09
N LEU A 731 -4.65 11.37 -7.68
CA LEU A 731 -5.41 12.22 -6.76
C LEU A 731 -4.72 12.47 -5.43
N LEU A 732 -4.01 11.47 -4.93
CA LEU A 732 -3.28 11.54 -3.66
C LEU A 732 -1.76 11.70 -3.84
N ASP A 733 -1.27 11.88 -5.07
CA ASP A 733 0.14 12.10 -5.35
C ASP A 733 0.59 13.43 -4.70
N GLY A 734 1.72 13.36 -4.01
CA GLY A 734 2.21 14.49 -3.23
C GLY A 734 1.47 14.75 -1.91
N LEU A 735 0.48 13.94 -1.53
CA LEU A 735 -0.33 14.11 -0.31
C LEU A 735 -0.35 12.88 0.59
N LEU A 736 -0.28 11.68 0.02
CA LEU A 736 -0.29 10.44 0.79
C LEU A 736 1.14 10.07 1.18
N ASP A 737 1.39 9.93 2.47
CA ASP A 737 2.71 9.60 3.02
C ASP A 737 2.80 8.16 3.51
N TYR A 738 1.72 7.66 4.13
CA TYR A 738 1.62 6.32 4.66
C TYR A 738 0.47 5.60 3.96
N ASN A 739 0.83 4.74 3.01
CA ASN A 739 -0.11 4.06 2.12
C ASN A 739 -0.33 2.63 2.61
N VAL A 740 -1.51 2.35 3.14
CA VAL A 740 -1.90 1.01 3.58
C VAL A 740 -2.72 0.36 2.49
N VAL A 741 -2.20 -0.72 1.91
CA VAL A 741 -2.77 -1.37 0.73
C VAL A 741 -3.19 -2.80 1.06
N GLY A 742 -4.39 -3.19 0.66
CA GLY A 742 -4.87 -4.57 0.80
C GLY A 742 -4.20 -5.54 -0.18
N GLY A 743 -4.70 -6.76 -0.25
CA GLY A 743 -4.18 -7.79 -1.14
C GLY A 743 -4.19 -7.40 -2.64
N ALA A 744 -4.97 -6.37 -3.07
CA ALA A 744 -4.88 -5.74 -4.39
C ALA A 744 -3.48 -5.19 -4.72
N MET A 745 -2.64 -4.99 -3.72
CA MET A 745 -1.24 -4.66 -3.90
C MET A 745 -0.54 -5.64 -4.86
N ARG A 746 -0.84 -6.92 -4.80
CA ARG A 746 -0.10 -7.93 -5.58
C ARG A 746 -0.30 -7.81 -7.09
N PRO A 747 -1.53 -7.77 -7.64
CA PRO A 747 -1.75 -7.54 -9.07
C PRO A 747 -1.37 -6.13 -9.52
N TYR A 748 -1.47 -5.12 -8.64
CA TYR A 748 -1.14 -3.73 -8.93
C TYR A 748 0.19 -3.27 -8.31
N ARG A 749 1.07 -4.22 -7.95
CA ARG A 749 2.36 -3.96 -7.29
C ARG A 749 3.18 -2.88 -8.00
N ARG A 750 3.23 -2.93 -9.32
CA ARG A 750 3.99 -1.95 -10.12
C ARG A 750 3.50 -0.53 -9.84
N ILE A 751 2.20 -0.29 -9.90
CA ILE A 751 1.59 1.03 -9.64
C ILE A 751 1.91 1.50 -8.22
N VAL A 752 1.76 0.62 -7.23
CA VAL A 752 2.00 0.93 -5.81
C VAL A 752 3.47 1.27 -5.57
N LEU A 753 4.40 0.47 -6.10
CA LEU A 753 5.83 0.70 -5.91
C LEU A 753 6.39 1.88 -6.71
N ASP A 754 5.88 2.14 -7.90
CA ASP A 754 6.25 3.33 -8.68
C ASP A 754 5.82 4.61 -7.94
N ARG A 755 4.63 4.64 -7.33
CA ARG A 755 4.19 5.73 -6.45
C ARG A 755 5.04 5.83 -5.18
N LYS A 756 5.31 4.71 -4.52
CA LYS A 756 6.22 4.66 -3.36
C LYS A 756 7.55 5.34 -3.68
N GLN A 757 8.17 4.97 -4.78
CA GLN A 757 9.46 5.52 -5.19
C GLN A 757 9.36 7.00 -5.58
N ALA A 758 8.34 7.38 -6.34
CA ALA A 758 8.15 8.75 -6.82
C ALA A 758 7.80 9.72 -5.69
N GLN A 759 7.05 9.27 -4.69
CA GLN A 759 6.49 10.12 -3.63
C GLN A 759 7.19 9.94 -2.27
N GLY A 760 8.09 8.97 -2.11
CA GLY A 760 8.75 8.66 -0.83
C GLY A 760 7.80 8.11 0.22
N GLN A 761 6.81 7.32 -0.18
CA GLN A 761 5.79 6.76 0.72
C GLN A 761 6.33 5.60 1.56
N VAL A 762 5.83 5.47 2.80
CA VAL A 762 5.82 4.21 3.53
C VAL A 762 4.62 3.40 3.05
N VAL A 763 4.85 2.16 2.66
CA VAL A 763 3.78 1.27 2.17
C VAL A 763 3.66 0.06 3.08
N VAL A 764 2.44 -0.21 3.57
CA VAL A 764 2.13 -1.33 4.46
C VAL A 764 1.00 -2.16 3.87
N GLU A 765 1.11 -3.48 3.93
CA GLU A 765 0.06 -4.39 3.48
C GLU A 765 -0.86 -4.75 4.65
N TYR A 766 -2.18 -4.48 4.53
CA TYR A 766 -3.16 -4.87 5.55
C TYR A 766 -3.90 -6.16 5.18
N GLY A 767 -4.37 -6.87 6.20
CA GLY A 767 -5.12 -8.11 6.02
C GLY A 767 -5.50 -8.81 7.33
N THR A 768 -5.93 -10.06 7.20
CA THR A 768 -6.37 -10.93 8.31
C THR A 768 -5.73 -12.32 8.24
N ALA A 769 -4.41 -12.39 8.05
CA ALA A 769 -3.70 -13.67 7.97
C ALA A 769 -3.51 -14.36 9.34
N ASN A 770 -4.53 -14.35 10.20
CA ASN A 770 -4.45 -14.77 11.60
C ASN A 770 -5.35 -15.97 11.94
N ALA A 771 -5.74 -16.80 10.95
CA ALA A 771 -6.61 -17.96 11.20
C ALA A 771 -5.97 -18.95 12.18
N ILE A 772 -6.75 -19.37 13.18
CA ILE A 772 -6.28 -20.31 14.21
C ILE A 772 -6.15 -21.73 13.65
N GLU A 773 -7.01 -22.09 12.72
CA GLU A 773 -7.06 -23.42 12.08
C GLU A 773 -5.91 -23.64 11.07
N GLY A 774 -5.27 -22.58 10.62
CA GLY A 774 -4.14 -22.61 9.69
C GLY A 774 -2.78 -22.79 10.39
N SER A 775 -1.71 -22.79 9.61
CA SER A 775 -0.34 -22.82 10.11
C SER A 775 0.00 -21.53 10.88
N ASN A 776 0.77 -21.63 11.97
CA ASN A 776 1.31 -20.45 12.63
C ASN A 776 2.39 -19.75 11.78
N MET A 777 2.95 -20.41 10.76
CA MET A 777 3.90 -19.80 9.84
C MET A 777 3.29 -18.71 8.96
N GLN A 778 1.97 -18.50 8.98
CA GLN A 778 1.28 -17.44 8.23
C GLN A 778 1.85 -16.04 8.55
N GLY A 779 2.06 -15.72 9.83
CA GLY A 779 2.64 -14.43 10.24
C GLY A 779 4.09 -14.24 9.76
N VAL A 780 4.89 -15.30 9.79
CA VAL A 780 6.28 -15.31 9.28
C VAL A 780 6.29 -15.12 7.77
N GLY A 781 5.50 -15.93 7.06
CA GLY A 781 5.39 -15.87 5.60
C GLY A 781 4.93 -14.50 5.12
N TRP A 782 3.94 -13.90 5.80
CA TRP A 782 3.44 -12.57 5.44
C TRP A 782 4.52 -11.49 5.61
N CYS A 783 5.27 -11.49 6.72
CA CYS A 783 6.38 -10.54 6.92
C CYS A 783 7.46 -10.68 5.84
N LEU A 784 7.91 -11.91 5.57
CA LEU A 784 8.95 -12.19 4.59
C LEU A 784 8.52 -11.86 3.15
N ASP A 785 7.29 -12.22 2.77
CA ASP A 785 6.78 -11.96 1.43
C ASP A 785 6.53 -10.46 1.19
N ALA A 786 5.88 -9.77 2.13
CA ALA A 786 5.67 -8.33 2.05
C ALA A 786 7.00 -7.58 1.92
N TRP A 787 7.99 -7.91 2.76
CA TRP A 787 9.33 -7.32 2.64
C TRP A 787 9.97 -7.63 1.29
N SER A 788 9.90 -8.87 0.84
CA SER A 788 10.46 -9.31 -0.45
C SER A 788 9.82 -8.60 -1.65
N LEU A 789 8.55 -8.23 -1.53
CA LEU A 789 7.81 -7.46 -2.54
C LEU A 789 8.12 -5.96 -2.50
N GLY A 790 8.88 -5.46 -1.54
CA GLY A 790 9.22 -4.04 -1.42
C GLY A 790 8.34 -3.26 -0.44
N ILE A 791 7.52 -3.94 0.37
CA ILE A 791 6.57 -3.37 1.33
C ILE A 791 7.24 -3.19 2.70
N ASP A 792 6.96 -2.10 3.40
CA ASP A 792 7.66 -1.69 4.62
C ASP A 792 7.05 -2.25 5.91
N GLY A 793 5.91 -2.91 5.83
CA GLY A 793 5.26 -3.48 6.99
C GLY A 793 4.02 -4.31 6.67
N VAL A 794 3.44 -4.92 7.70
CA VAL A 794 2.16 -5.64 7.64
C VAL A 794 1.24 -5.13 8.72
N LEU A 795 -0.07 -5.14 8.47
CA LEU A 795 -1.06 -4.57 9.34
C LEU A 795 -2.26 -5.52 9.49
N PRO A 796 -2.31 -6.36 10.53
CA PRO A 796 -3.56 -6.97 10.97
C PRO A 796 -4.53 -5.87 11.44
N TRP A 797 -5.67 -5.73 10.77
CA TRP A 797 -6.58 -4.59 10.98
C TRP A 797 -7.24 -4.55 12.37
N GLN A 798 -7.30 -5.69 13.07
CA GLN A 798 -7.75 -5.82 14.45
C GLN A 798 -6.96 -6.95 15.13
N THR A 799 -6.51 -6.72 16.38
CA THR A 799 -5.59 -7.63 17.04
C THR A 799 -5.94 -7.95 18.50
N ILE A 800 -6.91 -7.23 19.07
CA ILE A 800 -7.30 -7.42 20.47
C ILE A 800 -8.46 -8.41 20.57
N GLY A 801 -8.23 -9.49 21.31
CA GLY A 801 -9.26 -10.49 21.62
C GLY A 801 -10.32 -9.96 22.57
N ARG A 802 -11.47 -10.63 22.57
CA ARG A 802 -12.61 -10.39 23.46
C ARG A 802 -12.73 -11.50 24.48
N ALA A 803 -13.72 -11.42 25.36
CA ALA A 803 -13.99 -12.49 26.34
C ALA A 803 -14.25 -13.85 25.67
N GLU A 804 -14.96 -13.84 24.54
CA GLU A 804 -15.29 -15.04 23.75
C GLU A 804 -14.07 -15.66 23.07
N SER A 805 -13.04 -14.86 22.75
CA SER A 805 -11.80 -15.33 22.11
C SER A 805 -11.05 -16.35 22.97
N TRP A 806 -11.29 -16.39 24.29
CA TRP A 806 -10.73 -17.40 25.18
C TRP A 806 -11.34 -18.80 25.02
N THR A 807 -12.49 -18.89 24.38
CA THR A 807 -13.24 -20.15 24.24
C THR A 807 -13.52 -20.53 22.80
N LYS A 808 -13.53 -19.57 21.88
CA LYS A 808 -13.77 -19.78 20.44
C LYS A 808 -12.61 -19.26 19.61
N ALA A 809 -12.31 -19.94 18.52
CA ALA A 809 -11.36 -19.48 17.54
C ALA A 809 -11.74 -18.07 17.04
N ASP A 810 -10.81 -17.12 17.25
CA ASP A 810 -10.96 -15.73 16.85
C ASP A 810 -9.75 -15.33 15.97
N PRO A 811 -9.92 -15.18 14.65
CA PRO A 811 -8.82 -14.84 13.75
C PRO A 811 -8.22 -13.45 14.05
N LEU A 812 -8.91 -12.61 14.80
CA LEU A 812 -8.47 -11.25 15.13
C LEU A 812 -7.69 -11.17 16.45
N ALA A 813 -7.78 -12.18 17.34
CA ALA A 813 -7.18 -12.13 18.67
C ALA A 813 -5.70 -12.52 18.64
N LEU A 814 -4.80 -11.54 18.63
CA LEU A 814 -3.36 -11.75 18.86
C LEU A 814 -2.96 -11.45 20.31
N PHE A 815 -3.65 -10.51 20.94
CA PHE A 815 -3.51 -10.12 22.34
C PHE A 815 -4.77 -10.54 23.10
N TYR A 816 -4.62 -11.36 24.11
CA TYR A 816 -5.72 -11.84 24.94
C TYR A 816 -5.82 -11.02 26.22
N PRO A 817 -6.90 -10.23 26.41
CA PRO A 817 -7.10 -9.48 27.65
C PRO A 817 -7.16 -10.41 28.86
N SER A 818 -6.51 -10.03 29.97
CA SER A 818 -6.52 -10.85 31.19
C SER A 818 -7.94 -11.08 31.70
N ARG A 819 -8.26 -12.32 32.01
CA ARG A 819 -9.56 -12.70 32.63
C ARG A 819 -9.70 -12.23 34.09
N ARG A 820 -8.59 -11.86 34.73
CA ARG A 820 -8.52 -11.50 36.15
C ARG A 820 -8.01 -10.09 36.41
N GLY A 821 -7.92 -9.24 35.38
CA GLY A 821 -7.44 -7.86 35.50
C GLY A 821 -5.92 -7.71 35.65
N GLY A 822 -5.13 -8.68 35.13
CA GLY A 822 -3.66 -8.62 35.06
C GLY A 822 -3.15 -8.28 33.67
N GLU A 823 -1.87 -8.60 33.41
CA GLU A 823 -1.24 -8.40 32.10
C GLU A 823 -1.94 -9.24 31.01
N PRO A 824 -2.00 -8.74 29.76
CA PRO A 824 -2.53 -9.50 28.64
C PRO A 824 -1.61 -10.68 28.29
N SER A 825 -2.19 -11.74 27.74
CA SER A 825 -1.46 -12.90 27.26
C SER A 825 -1.21 -12.80 25.75
N PRO A 826 0.00 -13.15 25.26
CA PRO A 826 0.26 -13.25 23.84
C PRO A 826 -0.37 -14.52 23.27
N SER A 827 -0.75 -14.50 22.00
CA SER A 827 -1.01 -15.70 21.22
C SER A 827 0.29 -16.27 20.66
N ILE A 828 0.27 -17.56 20.26
CA ILE A 828 1.37 -18.15 19.46
C ILE A 828 1.51 -17.45 18.10
N ARG A 829 0.43 -16.92 17.56
CA ARG A 829 0.42 -16.14 16.30
C ARG A 829 1.14 -14.81 16.45
N LEU A 830 1.09 -14.15 17.62
CA LEU A 830 1.90 -12.95 17.89
C LEU A 830 3.39 -13.28 17.93
N LYS A 831 3.78 -14.48 18.41
CA LYS A 831 5.17 -14.97 18.33
C LYS A 831 5.62 -15.13 16.87
N ALA A 832 4.72 -15.57 15.98
CA ALA A 832 5.02 -15.68 14.56
C ALA A 832 5.35 -14.32 13.91
N TYR A 833 4.61 -13.24 14.22
CA TYR A 833 4.96 -11.90 13.75
C TYR A 833 6.33 -11.44 14.26
N ARG A 834 6.65 -11.71 15.54
CA ARG A 834 7.97 -11.41 16.08
C ARG A 834 9.08 -12.14 15.31
N ARG A 835 8.89 -13.44 15.06
CA ARG A 835 9.85 -14.25 14.31
C ARG A 835 10.05 -13.74 12.88
N GLY A 836 8.96 -13.46 12.15
CA GLY A 836 9.02 -12.89 10.81
C GLY A 836 9.70 -11.51 10.78
N GLN A 837 9.48 -10.67 11.78
CA GLN A 837 10.16 -9.38 11.91
C GLN A 837 11.66 -9.56 12.17
N GLN A 838 12.06 -10.50 13.04
CA GLN A 838 13.46 -10.83 13.29
C GLN A 838 14.16 -11.33 12.00
N ASP A 839 13.50 -12.18 11.22
CA ASP A 839 14.06 -12.69 9.96
C ASP A 839 14.24 -11.59 8.91
N VAL A 840 13.31 -10.65 8.83
CA VAL A 840 13.44 -9.46 7.98
C VAL A 840 14.65 -8.62 8.39
N GLU A 841 14.94 -8.50 9.69
CA GLU A 841 16.15 -7.80 10.15
C GLU A 841 17.43 -8.50 9.69
N TYR A 842 17.50 -9.85 9.71
CA TYR A 842 18.65 -10.57 9.16
C TYR A 842 18.88 -10.24 7.68
N LEU A 843 17.82 -10.25 6.88
CA LEU A 843 17.89 -9.92 5.45
C LEU A 843 18.28 -8.45 5.21
N THR A 844 17.76 -7.54 6.03
CA THR A 844 18.09 -6.11 5.93
C THR A 844 19.55 -5.86 6.30
N LEU A 845 20.04 -6.49 7.37
CA LEU A 845 21.45 -6.40 7.77
C LEU A 845 22.36 -7.02 6.70
N LEU A 846 21.97 -8.13 6.09
CA LEU A 846 22.72 -8.75 4.99
C LEU A 846 22.84 -7.80 3.80
N GLY A 847 21.73 -7.20 3.36
CA GLY A 847 21.74 -6.22 2.27
C GLY A 847 22.65 -5.02 2.56
N GLN A 848 22.67 -4.54 3.81
CA GLN A 848 23.55 -3.45 4.24
C GLN A 848 25.03 -3.85 4.25
N ALA A 849 25.35 -5.05 4.70
CA ALA A 849 26.71 -5.55 4.81
C ALA A 849 27.31 -5.93 3.45
N THR A 850 26.53 -6.44 2.52
CA THR A 850 26.98 -6.91 1.21
C THR A 850 26.77 -5.91 0.07
N GLY A 851 25.92 -4.90 0.26
CA GLY A 851 25.47 -4.02 -0.82
C GLY A 851 24.47 -4.68 -1.78
N GLU A 852 23.98 -5.87 -1.44
CA GLU A 852 22.96 -6.55 -2.25
C GLU A 852 21.62 -5.84 -2.12
N PRO A 853 20.95 -5.45 -3.24
CA PRO A 853 19.70 -4.70 -3.17
C PRO A 853 18.56 -5.57 -2.68
N ARG A 854 17.60 -4.94 -1.99
CA ARG A 854 16.43 -5.61 -1.42
C ARG A 854 15.67 -6.47 -2.43
N TRP A 855 15.51 -5.99 -3.69
CA TRP A 855 14.80 -6.74 -4.72
C TRP A 855 15.47 -8.09 -5.01
N ALA A 856 16.82 -8.15 -5.01
CA ALA A 856 17.57 -9.36 -5.29
C ALA A 856 17.46 -10.37 -4.15
N LEU A 857 17.66 -9.91 -2.90
CA LEU A 857 17.44 -10.74 -1.72
C LEU A 857 16.00 -11.23 -1.63
N GLY A 858 15.02 -10.35 -1.87
CA GLY A 858 13.60 -10.69 -1.85
C GLY A 858 13.23 -11.74 -2.90
N LEU A 859 13.77 -11.64 -4.11
CA LEU A 859 13.57 -12.64 -5.16
C LEU A 859 14.04 -14.03 -4.68
N ARG A 860 15.25 -14.12 -4.11
CA ARG A 860 15.82 -15.38 -3.64
C ARG A 860 15.09 -15.98 -2.45
N VAL A 861 14.66 -15.13 -1.50
CA VAL A 861 13.85 -15.59 -0.35
C VAL A 861 12.52 -16.19 -0.83
N ARG A 862 11.84 -15.52 -1.76
CA ARG A 862 10.57 -16.01 -2.31
C ARG A 862 10.74 -17.32 -3.10
N GLU A 863 11.80 -17.45 -3.87
CA GLU A 863 12.13 -18.68 -4.60
C GLU A 863 12.43 -19.84 -3.63
N GLU A 864 13.29 -19.61 -2.65
CA GLU A 864 13.75 -20.65 -1.72
C GLU A 864 12.64 -21.13 -0.80
N LEU A 865 11.90 -20.20 -0.19
CA LEU A 865 10.80 -20.53 0.72
C LEU A 865 9.47 -20.79 0.00
N LYS A 866 9.46 -20.72 -1.34
CA LYS A 866 8.25 -20.90 -2.17
C LYS A 866 7.09 -20.00 -1.70
N LEU A 867 7.40 -18.74 -1.38
CA LEU A 867 6.42 -17.75 -0.97
C LEU A 867 5.56 -17.29 -2.17
N VAL A 868 5.02 -18.24 -2.89
CA VAL A 868 4.01 -18.01 -3.92
C VAL A 868 2.67 -18.21 -3.22
N GLY A 869 2.16 -17.13 -2.63
CA GLY A 869 0.85 -17.18 -2.04
C GLY A 869 -0.21 -17.46 -3.11
N GLU A 870 -0.94 -18.55 -2.99
CA GLU A 870 -2.12 -18.79 -3.79
C GLU A 870 -3.15 -17.73 -3.38
N ARG A 871 -3.54 -16.91 -4.35
CA ARG A 871 -4.57 -15.92 -4.15
C ARG A 871 -5.92 -16.58 -4.21
N THR A 872 -6.57 -16.74 -3.08
CA THR A 872 -7.98 -17.11 -3.06
C THR A 872 -8.82 -15.86 -3.33
N THR A 873 -9.16 -15.59 -4.57
CA THR A 873 -10.11 -14.53 -4.90
C THR A 873 -11.46 -15.09 -5.23
N SER A 874 -12.45 -14.58 -4.56
CA SER A 874 -13.80 -14.49 -5.08
C SER A 874 -14.03 -13.02 -5.42
N GLY A 875 -13.92 -12.65 -6.67
CA GLY A 875 -14.45 -11.39 -7.22
C GLY A 875 -13.74 -10.08 -6.76
N GLY A 876 -13.16 -9.46 -7.64
CA GLY A 876 -12.98 -8.06 -8.04
C GLY A 876 -12.45 -7.03 -7.06
N GLU A 877 -12.78 -6.98 -5.83
CA GLU A 877 -12.58 -5.79 -5.01
C GLU A 877 -11.66 -5.97 -3.80
N ASP A 878 -11.80 -7.05 -3.06
CA ASP A 878 -10.85 -7.44 -2.04
C ASP A 878 -9.93 -8.51 -2.57
N ALA A 879 -8.68 -8.18 -2.62
CA ALA A 879 -7.68 -9.03 -3.18
C ALA A 879 -7.34 -10.22 -2.30
N GLY A 880 -8.31 -10.90 -1.80
CA GLY A 880 -8.21 -12.22 -1.21
C GLY A 880 -7.13 -12.40 -0.14
N ARG A 881 -7.27 -13.43 0.61
CA ARG A 881 -6.28 -13.91 1.56
C ARG A 881 -5.10 -14.52 0.81
N VAL A 882 -3.89 -14.14 1.17
CA VAL A 882 -2.68 -14.85 0.76
C VAL A 882 -2.42 -15.95 1.77
N ASP A 883 -2.22 -17.16 1.30
CA ASP A 883 -1.98 -18.34 2.12
C ASP A 883 -0.52 -18.82 2.01
N TYR A 884 0.11 -19.05 3.15
CA TYR A 884 1.48 -19.54 3.27
C TYR A 884 1.52 -20.95 3.88
N ASP A 885 0.48 -21.75 3.71
CA ASP A 885 0.37 -23.09 4.29
C ASP A 885 1.48 -24.07 3.87
N ARG A 886 2.21 -23.76 2.80
CA ARG A 886 3.36 -24.55 2.36
C ARG A 886 4.65 -24.25 3.14
N LEU A 887 4.76 -23.09 3.78
CA LEU A 887 5.94 -22.74 4.57
C LEU A 887 5.99 -23.57 5.83
N ARG A 888 7.13 -24.21 6.05
CA ARG A 888 7.40 -25.04 7.24
C ARG A 888 8.43 -24.36 8.14
N PRO A 889 8.37 -24.58 9.47
CA PRO A 889 9.39 -24.08 10.38
C PRO A 889 10.82 -24.49 10.01
N VAL A 890 11.00 -25.71 9.49
CA VAL A 890 12.31 -26.21 9.07
C VAL A 890 12.91 -25.40 7.91
N ASP A 891 12.11 -24.95 6.96
CA ASP A 891 12.59 -24.20 5.78
C ASP A 891 13.10 -22.84 6.20
N GLU A 892 12.33 -22.13 7.03
CA GLU A 892 12.71 -20.82 7.59
C GLU A 892 13.92 -20.95 8.52
N TRP A 893 13.95 -21.96 9.41
CA TRP A 893 15.06 -22.21 10.30
C TRP A 893 16.37 -22.44 9.53
N ALA A 894 16.33 -23.22 8.43
CA ALA A 894 17.49 -23.47 7.58
C ALA A 894 18.00 -22.18 6.92
N LEU A 895 17.10 -21.34 6.42
CA LEU A 895 17.44 -20.02 5.89
C LEU A 895 18.09 -19.16 6.97
N ARG A 896 17.44 -19.03 8.13
CA ARG A 896 17.89 -18.22 9.25
C ARG A 896 19.27 -18.63 9.77
N GLN A 897 19.55 -19.93 9.85
CA GLN A 897 20.87 -20.44 10.26
C GLN A 897 21.96 -19.97 9.30
N ARG A 898 21.75 -20.11 7.99
CA ARG A 898 22.71 -19.68 6.96
C ARG A 898 22.97 -18.18 7.00
N LEU A 899 21.88 -17.38 7.12
CA LEU A 899 21.97 -15.93 7.25
C LEU A 899 22.74 -15.54 8.53
N GLY A 900 22.49 -16.23 9.65
CA GLY A 900 23.17 -16.00 10.93
C GLY A 900 24.65 -16.26 10.85
N GLU A 901 25.07 -17.36 10.21
CA GLU A 901 26.47 -17.68 9.98
C GLU A 901 27.18 -16.63 9.11
N ALA A 902 26.52 -16.24 8.00
CA ALA A 902 27.07 -15.21 7.10
C ALA A 902 27.22 -13.86 7.81
N LEU A 903 26.18 -13.40 8.49
CA LEU A 903 26.19 -12.15 9.25
C LEU A 903 27.20 -12.18 10.42
N SER A 904 27.34 -13.34 11.07
CA SER A 904 28.35 -13.53 12.14
C SER A 904 29.78 -13.35 11.62
N ALA A 905 30.05 -13.73 10.35
CA ALA A 905 31.35 -13.50 9.70
C ALA A 905 31.54 -12.06 9.20
N LEU A 906 30.45 -11.39 8.82
CA LEU A 906 30.47 -10.01 8.30
C LEU A 906 30.51 -8.95 9.43
N HIS A 907 30.09 -9.29 10.65
CA HIS A 907 30.02 -8.40 11.82
C HIS A 907 29.28 -7.07 11.55
N PRO A 908 28.04 -7.09 11.01
CA PRO A 908 27.36 -5.84 10.69
C PRO A 908 27.04 -5.03 11.95
N GLU A 909 27.28 -3.72 11.86
CA GLU A 909 26.78 -2.77 12.85
C GLU A 909 25.40 -2.26 12.42
N PRO A 910 24.32 -2.53 13.17
CA PRO A 910 23.00 -2.10 12.79
C PRO A 910 22.90 -0.58 12.78
N LYS A 911 22.43 -0.02 11.67
CA LYS A 911 22.11 1.41 11.61
C LYS A 911 20.99 1.71 12.60
N ARG A 912 21.04 2.89 13.24
CA ARG A 912 20.04 3.30 14.23
C ARG A 912 18.60 3.27 13.66
N ARG A 913 18.43 3.52 12.32
CA ARG A 913 17.15 3.48 11.63
C ARG A 913 17.33 2.91 10.25
N LEU A 914 16.41 2.05 9.88
CA LEU A 914 16.38 1.39 8.59
C LEU A 914 15.19 1.88 7.74
N VAL A 915 14.10 2.33 8.35
CA VAL A 915 13.04 3.11 7.71
C VAL A 915 13.23 4.58 8.08
N ASP A 916 13.83 5.34 7.16
CA ASP A 916 14.05 6.78 7.34
C ASP A 916 12.89 7.57 6.74
N PHE A 917 11.78 7.63 7.48
CA PHE A 917 10.69 8.52 7.12
C PHE A 917 10.98 9.93 7.64
N ARG A 918 10.90 10.90 6.74
CA ARG A 918 10.91 12.33 7.08
C ARG A 918 9.60 12.93 6.59
N THR A 919 8.95 13.74 7.42
CA THR A 919 7.76 14.47 6.99
C THR A 919 8.07 15.28 5.75
N PRO A 920 7.48 14.95 4.59
CA PRO A 920 7.76 15.71 3.38
C PRO A 920 7.13 17.09 3.48
N ARG A 921 7.87 18.10 3.05
CA ARG A 921 7.30 19.45 2.87
C ARG A 921 6.56 19.48 1.55
N ARG A 922 5.25 19.45 1.64
CA ARG A 922 4.36 19.45 0.49
C ARG A 922 3.65 20.79 0.38
N ASP A 923 3.58 21.34 -0.83
CA ASP A 923 2.81 22.53 -1.13
C ASP A 923 1.51 22.15 -1.84
N PRO A 924 0.37 22.08 -1.12
CA PRO A 924 -0.89 21.70 -1.74
C PRO A 924 -1.34 22.62 -2.88
N SER A 925 -0.86 23.87 -2.94
CA SER A 925 -1.17 24.81 -4.03
C SER A 925 -0.52 24.42 -5.37
N LYS A 926 0.53 23.59 -5.34
CA LYS A 926 1.26 23.11 -6.52
C LYS A 926 0.76 21.78 -7.06
N LEU A 927 -0.32 21.25 -6.50
CA LEU A 927 -0.90 20.02 -7.04
C LEU A 927 -1.49 20.26 -8.41
N ALA A 928 -1.28 19.30 -9.33
CA ALA A 928 -1.85 19.36 -10.66
C ALA A 928 -3.38 19.56 -10.59
N PRO A 929 -3.97 20.45 -11.40
CA PRO A 929 -5.41 20.64 -11.43
C PRO A 929 -6.09 19.35 -11.88
N ALA A 930 -7.10 18.92 -11.13
CA ALA A 930 -7.92 17.76 -11.48
C ALA A 930 -9.18 18.15 -12.28
N MET A 931 -9.55 19.43 -12.26
CA MET A 931 -10.69 20.00 -13.02
C MET A 931 -10.22 20.55 -14.37
N ALA A 932 -11.03 20.36 -15.42
CA ALA A 932 -10.76 20.95 -16.71
C ALA A 932 -10.80 22.48 -16.65
N SER A 933 -9.96 23.15 -17.44
CA SER A 933 -9.97 24.60 -17.55
C SER A 933 -11.35 25.09 -18.02
N GLY A 934 -11.94 26.03 -17.30
CA GLY A 934 -13.30 26.56 -17.59
C GLY A 934 -14.43 25.86 -16.82
N SER A 935 -14.19 24.79 -16.07
CA SER A 935 -15.20 24.15 -15.20
C SER A 935 -15.32 24.79 -13.80
N ALA A 936 -14.37 25.66 -13.41
CA ALA A 936 -14.30 26.29 -12.08
C ALA A 936 -14.99 27.65 -11.98
N GLU A 937 -15.53 28.20 -13.06
CA GLU A 937 -16.14 29.55 -13.12
C GLU A 937 -17.67 29.51 -13.19
N ARG A 938 -18.34 28.66 -12.45
CA ARG A 938 -19.79 28.74 -12.30
C ARG A 938 -20.23 28.69 -10.86
#